data_96040b48e490e77fd0b03186fed1576d
#
_entry.id   96040b48e490e77fd0b03186fed1576d
#
_cell.length_a   1.000
_cell.length_b   1.000
_cell.length_c   1.000
_cell.angle_alpha   90.00
_cell.angle_beta   90.00
_cell.angle_gamma   90.00
#
_symmetry.space_group_name_H-M   'P 1'
#
loop_
_entity.id
_entity.type
_entity.pdbx_description
1 polymer ?
#
loop_
_entity_poly.entity_id
_entity_poly.type
_entity_poly.pdbx_seq_one_letter_code
_entity_poly.pdbx_strand_id
1 'polypeptide(L)'
;MKSRISTYMSAMTLLAAMAVPVRVAAQEPLNESATTGTANPIPFINQPLVPDAIKPGGAGFTLTVSGTGFILGSVVKWNGSARTTIFVSSSLLKANILASDIAKPSTASVTVANPTPGGGSSNAAFFEVTTGISSLTMSTSNFVTGVGSNSVVIGDFNRDGKLDLAVANIADNTVSVLLGHGDGTFRPAVNYRAGSGLETYSMTVGDFNRDGKLDLAVTEDSGTTNSGSVSVLLGNGDGTFQMPVSYSVGASPTSVAVGDFNRDGNLDLAVANFITNNVSVLLGNGDGTFQSAAEYGTLSSPLSVAVGDFNRDGKLDLVVANSAENGGIPGVSVLLGNGDGTFRAAVNYGAGSFPFSVVVGDFNADRNLDLAVANLSGSNVSILLGRGDGTFQAAVNYGAGSSPQSVAMGDFNGDGKLDLAVANNSGTASILLGNGNGTFQAPTSYRAALIPVSVAVGDFNGDGNLDLAVADYNGSSPASVSVLLQATVVSLSTTRLTFADQVIGTSSAHQTVTVTNTGHLTLKVASISITRKNAADFSQANNCGTGVSPGGHCTISVTFKPIQAGPRMAAVTIMDNAVGSPQTVALSGTGLTSGPNATLSPTSISFTTQVVGTTSPAQSATLINYGVTTLSIAGIAITGTNANNFAQTHTCGTSLTTGASCSISITFKPTNSGNRTAAVNITDNAVGSPQKVTLSGVGTIAKLSPLSLSFGSVVIDTTSPSQTVTLTNVGTTTLSIIGIGITGTNAGNFAQTHTCGTSLVAGASCSISVTFKPTALGTRTATLNISDNGGGSPQRVSLSGTGVAGRCSPRGTQCAPQFPPCCPGLKCTFLGNRAFCEP
;
A
#
# COMPACT_ATOMS: atom_id res chain seq x y z
N MET A 1 6.58 -5.33 33.04
CA MET A 1 5.33 -5.05 32.34
C MET A 1 4.73 -3.71 32.74
N LYS A 2 4.93 -3.22 33.94
CA LYS A 2 4.54 -1.84 34.35
C LYS A 2 5.23 -0.71 33.56
N SER A 3 6.26 -0.98 32.78
CA SER A 3 7.04 0.06 32.08
C SER A 3 6.59 0.40 30.66
N ARG A 4 5.69 -0.37 30.01
CA ARG A 4 5.35 -0.11 28.61
C ARG A 4 4.20 0.88 28.37
N ILE A 5 3.23 0.94 29.25
CA ILE A 5 2.15 1.94 29.12
C ILE A 5 2.55 3.24 29.80
N SER A 6 3.26 3.20 30.94
CA SER A 6 3.83 4.37 31.60
C SER A 6 4.95 5.06 30.80
N THR A 7 5.64 4.36 29.91
CA THR A 7 6.70 4.95 29.06
C THR A 7 6.11 5.77 27.91
N TYR A 8 4.86 5.52 27.51
CA TYR A 8 4.17 6.34 26.51
C TYR A 8 3.53 7.62 27.11
N MET A 9 3.29 7.66 28.40
CA MET A 9 2.73 8.83 29.09
C MET A 9 3.77 9.83 29.62
N SER A 10 5.08 9.51 29.61
CA SER A 10 6.10 10.32 30.35
C SER A 10 7.09 11.12 29.50
N ALA A 11 6.88 11.25 28.19
CA ALA A 11 7.84 11.88 27.29
C ALA A 11 7.41 13.22 26.70
N MET A 12 6.55 14.02 27.37
CA MET A 12 6.33 15.40 26.91
C MET A 12 5.92 16.33 28.06
N THR A 13 6.87 16.72 28.87
CA THR A 13 6.78 17.96 29.67
C THR A 13 8.02 18.79 29.39
N LEU A 14 7.89 19.81 28.59
CA LEU A 14 8.47 21.16 28.73
C LEU A 14 8.39 21.94 27.41
N LEU A 15 7.43 22.83 27.27
CA LEU A 15 7.69 24.20 26.80
C LEU A 15 6.51 25.09 27.17
N ALA A 16 6.78 26.06 28.01
CA ALA A 16 5.83 27.02 28.54
C ALA A 16 5.71 28.27 27.69
N ALA A 17 4.46 28.76 27.63
CA ALA A 17 4.02 30.16 27.66
C ALA A 17 4.41 31.13 26.55
N MET A 18 3.37 31.63 25.85
CA MET A 18 3.12 33.08 25.77
C MET A 18 1.64 33.34 25.43
N ALA A 19 0.92 33.93 26.36
CA ALA A 19 -0.48 34.33 26.19
C ALA A 19 -0.56 35.74 25.59
N VAL A 20 -1.46 35.90 24.58
CA VAL A 20 -1.91 37.21 24.11
C VAL A 20 -3.42 37.24 24.22
N PRO A 21 -4.05 38.24 24.89
CA PRO A 21 -5.51 38.27 25.04
C PRO A 21 -6.20 38.83 23.80
N VAL A 22 -7.15 38.09 23.22
CA VAL A 22 -8.06 38.60 22.20
C VAL A 22 -9.39 38.93 22.88
N ARG A 23 -9.86 40.16 22.66
CA ARG A 23 -11.16 40.67 23.14
C ARG A 23 -12.29 40.03 22.38
N VAL A 24 -13.25 39.49 23.11
CA VAL A 24 -14.55 39.02 22.59
C VAL A 24 -15.46 40.23 22.39
N ALA A 25 -15.95 40.42 21.15
CA ALA A 25 -17.06 41.32 20.85
C ALA A 25 -18.37 40.54 20.93
N ALA A 26 -19.28 41.03 21.73
CA ALA A 26 -20.63 40.49 21.88
C ALA A 26 -21.45 40.74 20.60
N GLN A 27 -22.08 39.70 20.07
CA GLN A 27 -23.10 39.79 19.00
C GLN A 27 -24.50 39.69 19.62
N GLU A 28 -25.36 40.60 19.22
CA GLU A 28 -26.76 40.66 19.64
C GLU A 28 -27.60 39.50 19.03
N PRO A 29 -28.69 39.07 19.68
CA PRO A 29 -29.54 38.00 19.19
C PRO A 29 -30.49 38.48 18.06
N LEU A 30 -30.36 37.85 16.91
CA LEU A 30 -31.40 37.96 15.85
C LEU A 30 -32.60 37.09 16.21
N ASN A 31 -33.71 37.72 16.48
CA ASN A 31 -35.01 37.12 16.74
C ASN A 31 -35.67 36.79 15.40
N GLU A 32 -35.70 35.54 14.96
CA GLU A 32 -36.62 35.07 13.93
C GLU A 32 -37.41 33.89 14.44
N SER A 33 -38.66 34.17 14.80
CA SER A 33 -39.70 33.21 15.08
C SER A 33 -40.17 32.56 13.77
N ALA A 34 -39.54 31.42 13.42
CA ALA A 34 -40.10 30.47 12.48
C ALA A 34 -40.54 29.22 13.27
N THR A 35 -41.83 28.93 13.23
CA THR A 35 -42.37 27.65 13.66
C THR A 35 -41.85 26.54 12.79
N THR A 36 -40.69 26.03 13.09
CA THR A 36 -40.10 24.84 12.43
C THR A 36 -40.66 23.60 13.05
N GLY A 37 -41.45 22.83 12.33
CA GLY A 37 -41.65 21.42 12.68
C GLY A 37 -40.22 20.79 12.78
N THR A 38 -40.00 20.08 13.88
CA THR A 38 -38.72 19.40 14.16
C THR A 38 -38.34 18.56 12.93
N ALA A 39 -37.16 18.81 12.36
CA ALA A 39 -36.65 18.01 11.25
C ALA A 39 -36.47 16.56 11.70
N ASN A 40 -36.85 15.61 10.86
CA ASN A 40 -36.65 14.19 11.14
C ASN A 40 -35.14 13.88 11.13
N PRO A 41 -34.64 13.04 12.05
CA PRO A 41 -33.23 12.67 12.10
C PRO A 41 -32.80 11.88 10.85
N ILE A 42 -31.54 11.88 10.52
CA ILE A 42 -30.97 10.86 9.63
C ILE A 42 -30.91 9.55 10.40
N PRO A 43 -31.47 8.47 9.85
CA PRO A 43 -31.32 7.16 10.47
C PRO A 43 -29.88 6.66 10.34
N PHE A 44 -29.44 5.87 11.32
CA PHE A 44 -28.17 5.16 11.28
C PHE A 44 -28.42 3.68 11.51
N ILE A 45 -27.84 2.80 10.68
CA ILE A 45 -27.95 1.34 10.83
C ILE A 45 -26.75 0.86 11.65
N ASN A 46 -27.04 0.18 12.77
CA ASN A 46 -26.05 -0.59 13.50
C ASN A 46 -25.90 -1.96 12.85
N GLN A 47 -24.68 -2.41 12.67
CA GLN A 47 -24.43 -3.79 12.25
C GLN A 47 -24.39 -4.71 13.49
N PRO A 48 -24.77 -5.99 13.38
CA PRO A 48 -25.15 -6.69 12.15
C PRO A 48 -26.65 -6.52 11.80
N LEU A 49 -26.96 -6.75 10.52
CA LEU A 49 -28.33 -7.05 10.09
C LEU A 49 -28.71 -8.47 10.56
N VAL A 50 -30.01 -8.75 10.78
CA VAL A 50 -30.44 -10.10 11.23
C VAL A 50 -31.56 -10.68 10.33
N PRO A 51 -31.34 -11.79 9.62
CA PRO A 51 -30.03 -12.44 9.41
C PRO A 51 -29.08 -11.49 8.68
N ASP A 52 -27.80 -11.77 8.71
CA ASP A 52 -26.74 -10.96 8.10
C ASP A 52 -26.38 -11.43 6.69
N ALA A 53 -26.69 -12.71 6.33
CA ALA A 53 -26.61 -13.24 4.99
C ALA A 53 -27.59 -14.40 4.75
N ILE A 54 -27.74 -14.82 3.48
CA ILE A 54 -28.60 -15.93 3.09
C ILE A 54 -28.13 -16.61 1.80
N LYS A 55 -28.43 -17.92 1.65
CA LYS A 55 -28.14 -18.65 0.41
C LYS A 55 -29.03 -18.17 -0.74
N PRO A 56 -28.49 -18.04 -1.97
CA PRO A 56 -29.25 -17.63 -3.13
C PRO A 56 -30.36 -18.65 -3.47
N GLY A 57 -31.46 -18.15 -4.03
CA GLY A 57 -32.58 -18.96 -4.49
C GLY A 57 -33.53 -19.47 -3.40
N GLY A 58 -33.41 -18.97 -2.17
CA GLY A 58 -34.32 -19.26 -1.06
C GLY A 58 -35.67 -18.55 -1.13
N ALA A 59 -36.55 -18.82 -0.17
CA ALA A 59 -37.77 -18.04 0.05
C ALA A 59 -37.46 -16.65 0.59
N GLY A 60 -38.35 -15.67 0.34
CA GLY A 60 -38.26 -14.36 0.97
C GLY A 60 -38.29 -14.46 2.50
N PHE A 61 -37.69 -13.50 3.18
CA PHE A 61 -37.51 -13.51 4.62
C PHE A 61 -37.75 -12.13 5.25
N THR A 62 -37.80 -12.05 6.57
CA THR A 62 -37.87 -10.80 7.31
C THR A 62 -36.49 -10.41 7.79
N LEU A 63 -35.99 -9.27 7.28
CA LEU A 63 -34.77 -8.64 7.73
C LEU A 63 -35.06 -7.76 8.94
N THR A 64 -34.34 -7.95 10.02
CA THR A 64 -34.34 -7.09 11.18
C THR A 64 -33.17 -6.11 11.07
N VAL A 65 -33.48 -4.82 11.15
CA VAL A 65 -32.50 -3.73 11.06
C VAL A 65 -32.50 -3.00 12.39
N SER A 66 -31.39 -3.10 13.11
CA SER A 66 -31.13 -2.34 14.33
C SER A 66 -30.40 -1.04 13.99
N GLY A 67 -30.61 0.01 14.76
CA GLY A 67 -30.00 1.29 14.48
C GLY A 67 -30.48 2.40 15.40
N THR A 68 -30.30 3.63 14.95
CA THR A 68 -30.76 4.82 15.68
C THR A 68 -31.47 5.79 14.75
N GLY A 69 -32.24 6.72 15.33
CA GLY A 69 -32.93 7.74 14.56
C GLY A 69 -34.08 7.22 13.70
N PHE A 70 -34.59 6.01 13.90
CA PHE A 70 -35.76 5.49 13.19
C PHE A 70 -37.03 6.16 13.69
N ILE A 71 -37.92 6.51 12.77
CA ILE A 71 -39.19 7.15 13.07
C ILE A 71 -40.36 6.40 12.44
N LEU A 72 -41.57 6.69 12.86
CA LEU A 72 -42.76 6.17 12.17
C LEU A 72 -42.77 6.69 10.72
N GLY A 73 -42.70 5.76 9.77
CA GLY A 73 -42.54 6.10 8.33
C GLY A 73 -41.15 5.88 7.79
N SER A 74 -40.18 5.44 8.61
CA SER A 74 -38.88 4.94 8.11
C SER A 74 -39.06 3.76 7.17
N VAL A 75 -38.33 3.74 6.05
CA VAL A 75 -38.42 2.73 5.00
C VAL A 75 -37.07 2.11 4.77
N VAL A 76 -36.96 0.80 4.95
CA VAL A 76 -35.79 0.00 4.54
C VAL A 76 -35.76 -0.09 3.02
N LYS A 77 -34.61 0.20 2.42
CA LYS A 77 -34.35 0.06 0.98
C LYS A 77 -33.32 -1.03 0.77
N TRP A 78 -33.61 -1.91 -0.19
CA TRP A 78 -32.74 -2.98 -0.67
C TRP A 78 -32.26 -2.60 -2.07
N ASN A 79 -30.96 -2.36 -2.25
CA ASN A 79 -30.39 -1.82 -3.48
C ASN A 79 -31.14 -0.57 -3.99
N GLY A 80 -31.44 0.36 -3.08
CA GLY A 80 -32.19 1.59 -3.36
C GLY A 80 -33.72 1.41 -3.51
N SER A 81 -34.25 0.19 -3.61
CA SER A 81 -35.68 -0.12 -3.77
C SER A 81 -36.36 -0.32 -2.43
N ALA A 82 -37.43 0.43 -2.16
CA ALA A 82 -38.19 0.34 -0.91
C ALA A 82 -38.74 -1.06 -0.67
N ARG A 83 -38.66 -1.52 0.58
CA ARG A 83 -39.29 -2.77 1.05
C ARG A 83 -40.38 -2.46 2.06
N THR A 84 -41.38 -3.34 2.15
CA THR A 84 -42.44 -3.24 3.16
C THR A 84 -41.75 -3.28 4.53
N THR A 85 -41.81 -2.17 5.25
CA THR A 85 -41.12 -1.95 6.52
C THR A 85 -42.13 -1.79 7.63
N ILE A 86 -41.85 -2.45 8.77
CA ILE A 86 -42.61 -2.33 10.01
C ILE A 86 -41.72 -1.55 10.98
N PHE A 87 -42.20 -0.40 11.46
CA PHE A 87 -41.58 0.34 12.52
C PHE A 87 -41.90 -0.36 13.87
N VAL A 88 -40.86 -0.77 14.59
CA VAL A 88 -40.97 -1.42 15.87
C VAL A 88 -40.63 -0.42 17.00
N SER A 89 -39.53 0.31 16.85
CA SER A 89 -39.08 1.36 17.78
C SER A 89 -38.14 2.34 17.07
N SER A 90 -37.69 3.38 17.77
CA SER A 90 -36.65 4.30 17.25
C SER A 90 -35.30 3.64 16.97
N SER A 91 -35.13 2.40 17.42
CA SER A 91 -33.89 1.62 17.21
C SER A 91 -34.09 0.30 16.48
N LEU A 92 -35.33 -0.04 16.07
CA LEU A 92 -35.60 -1.34 15.44
C LEU A 92 -36.65 -1.26 14.35
N LEU A 93 -36.29 -1.74 13.14
CA LEU A 93 -37.19 -1.95 12.01
C LEU A 93 -37.20 -3.42 11.59
N LYS A 94 -38.29 -3.84 10.93
CA LYS A 94 -38.40 -5.14 10.27
C LYS A 94 -38.81 -4.91 8.82
N ALA A 95 -38.11 -5.51 7.87
CA ALA A 95 -38.41 -5.37 6.44
C ALA A 95 -38.63 -6.73 5.76
N ASN A 96 -39.61 -6.80 4.86
CA ASN A 96 -39.88 -8.01 4.09
C ASN A 96 -38.99 -8.01 2.84
N ILE A 97 -38.01 -8.91 2.77
CA ILE A 97 -37.12 -9.14 1.61
C ILE A 97 -37.75 -10.23 0.73
N LEU A 98 -37.82 -9.96 -0.55
CA LEU A 98 -38.51 -10.84 -1.51
C LEU A 98 -37.59 -11.98 -1.97
N ALA A 99 -38.15 -13.11 -2.35
CA ALA A 99 -37.40 -14.20 -2.97
C ALA A 99 -36.68 -13.78 -4.27
N SER A 100 -37.22 -12.81 -5.00
CA SER A 100 -36.58 -12.21 -6.19
C SER A 100 -35.31 -11.43 -5.86
N ASP A 101 -35.21 -10.87 -4.66
CA ASP A 101 -34.05 -10.08 -4.19
C ASP A 101 -32.82 -10.95 -3.93
N ILE A 102 -33.06 -12.22 -3.61
CA ILE A 102 -32.04 -13.21 -3.25
C ILE A 102 -31.99 -14.37 -4.29
N ALA A 103 -32.52 -14.17 -5.48
CA ALA A 103 -32.56 -15.23 -6.49
C ALA A 103 -31.19 -15.66 -7.04
N LYS A 104 -30.20 -14.77 -6.97
CA LYS A 104 -28.82 -14.98 -7.45
C LYS A 104 -27.84 -14.49 -6.40
N PRO A 105 -26.59 -15.03 -6.40
CA PRO A 105 -25.52 -14.48 -5.57
C PRO A 105 -25.33 -12.99 -5.85
N SER A 106 -25.29 -12.19 -4.80
CA SER A 106 -25.14 -10.73 -4.87
C SER A 106 -24.88 -10.18 -3.48
N THR A 107 -24.29 -9.00 -3.40
CA THR A 107 -24.30 -8.19 -2.18
C THR A 107 -25.33 -7.10 -2.34
N ALA A 108 -26.22 -6.98 -1.38
CA ALA A 108 -27.24 -5.95 -1.37
C ALA A 108 -26.84 -4.81 -0.44
N SER A 109 -26.95 -3.58 -0.93
CA SER A 109 -26.88 -2.39 -0.09
C SER A 109 -28.22 -2.18 0.62
N VAL A 110 -28.22 -2.23 1.94
CA VAL A 110 -29.38 -1.97 2.79
C VAL A 110 -29.22 -0.58 3.40
N THR A 111 -30.18 0.30 3.15
CA THR A 111 -30.26 1.62 3.74
C THR A 111 -31.63 1.84 4.36
N VAL A 112 -31.75 2.75 5.30
CA VAL A 112 -33.03 3.22 5.85
C VAL A 112 -33.22 4.67 5.42
N ALA A 113 -34.42 5.01 4.98
CA ALA A 113 -34.77 6.38 4.63
C ALA A 113 -35.89 6.88 5.56
N ASN A 114 -35.66 8.01 6.21
CA ASN A 114 -36.68 8.76 6.93
C ASN A 114 -37.35 9.78 6.01
N PRO A 115 -38.65 10.03 6.16
CA PRO A 115 -39.38 11.02 5.35
C PRO A 115 -38.98 12.46 5.71
N THR A 116 -39.30 13.39 4.81
CA THR A 116 -39.20 14.84 5.05
C THR A 116 -40.31 15.35 5.99
N PRO A 117 -40.12 16.52 6.73
CA PRO A 117 -38.98 17.45 6.66
C PRO A 117 -37.76 16.94 7.43
N GLY A 118 -36.57 17.30 6.98
CA GLY A 118 -35.34 16.68 7.46
C GLY A 118 -35.22 15.24 6.96
N GLY A 119 -34.83 14.32 7.77
CA GLY A 119 -34.68 12.91 7.40
C GLY A 119 -33.52 12.71 6.41
N GLY A 120 -33.57 11.65 5.64
CA GLY A 120 -32.54 11.28 4.67
C GLY A 120 -32.29 9.78 4.64
N SER A 121 -31.18 9.36 4.01
CA SER A 121 -30.76 7.96 3.97
C SER A 121 -29.69 7.72 5.02
N SER A 122 -29.75 6.55 5.68
CA SER A 122 -28.72 6.05 6.59
C SER A 122 -27.39 5.76 5.87
N ASN A 123 -26.36 5.43 6.66
CA ASN A 123 -25.24 4.63 6.19
C ASN A 123 -25.75 3.36 5.49
N ALA A 124 -24.96 2.83 4.53
CA ALA A 124 -25.25 1.53 3.92
C ALA A 124 -24.73 0.41 4.84
N ALA A 125 -25.59 -0.57 5.10
CA ALA A 125 -25.20 -1.88 5.62
C ALA A 125 -25.27 -2.88 4.48
N PHE A 126 -24.29 -3.79 4.37
CA PHE A 126 -24.26 -4.76 3.29
C PHE A 126 -24.82 -6.10 3.75
N PHE A 127 -25.58 -6.74 2.87
CA PHE A 127 -26.22 -8.03 3.10
C PHE A 127 -25.79 -9.02 2.01
N GLU A 128 -25.19 -10.13 2.41
CA GLU A 128 -24.66 -11.13 1.48
C GLU A 128 -25.67 -12.18 1.05
N VAL A 129 -25.81 -12.38 -0.27
CA VAL A 129 -26.58 -13.48 -0.88
C VAL A 129 -25.56 -14.41 -1.55
N THR A 130 -25.04 -15.41 -0.83
CA THR A 130 -23.89 -16.19 -1.27
C THR A 130 -23.85 -17.61 -0.67
N THR A 131 -22.95 -18.44 -1.17
CA THR A 131 -22.73 -19.82 -0.68
C THR A 131 -21.53 -19.96 0.24
N GLY A 132 -20.85 -18.86 0.57
CA GLY A 132 -19.69 -18.82 1.46
C GLY A 132 -18.42 -19.44 0.90
N ILE A 133 -17.28 -18.95 1.35
CA ILE A 133 -15.93 -19.43 0.98
C ILE A 133 -15.09 -19.74 2.22
N SER A 134 -13.98 -20.47 2.02
CA SER A 134 -13.10 -20.92 3.10
C SER A 134 -11.80 -20.13 3.23
N SER A 135 -11.50 -19.19 2.33
CA SER A 135 -10.26 -18.41 2.36
C SER A 135 -10.47 -17.03 1.72
N LEU A 136 -9.83 -16.02 2.30
CA LEU A 136 -9.84 -14.62 1.86
C LEU A 136 -8.46 -14.23 1.32
N THR A 137 -8.44 -13.21 0.47
CA THR A 137 -7.21 -12.52 0.04
C THR A 137 -7.43 -11.03 0.16
N MET A 138 -6.49 -10.31 0.79
CA MET A 138 -6.56 -8.87 0.99
C MET A 138 -5.40 -8.17 0.29
N SER A 139 -5.68 -7.03 -0.34
CA SER A 139 -4.68 -6.08 -0.83
C SER A 139 -4.65 -4.86 0.09
N THR A 140 -3.47 -4.36 0.45
CA THR A 140 -3.31 -3.28 1.42
C THR A 140 -2.80 -2.01 0.76
N SER A 141 -3.45 -0.88 1.05
CA SER A 141 -3.01 0.47 0.68
C SER A 141 -2.97 1.35 1.93
N ASN A 142 -1.98 2.25 2.03
CA ASN A 142 -1.80 3.12 3.19
C ASN A 142 -2.04 4.58 2.82
N PHE A 143 -2.79 5.29 3.66
CA PHE A 143 -3.12 6.71 3.51
C PHE A 143 -2.62 7.48 4.74
N VAL A 144 -1.91 8.57 4.50
CA VAL A 144 -1.30 9.38 5.56
C VAL A 144 -2.39 10.15 6.32
N THR A 145 -2.27 10.19 7.65
CA THR A 145 -3.16 10.87 8.60
C THR A 145 -2.36 11.86 9.46
N GLY A 146 -2.94 12.36 10.54
CA GLY A 146 -2.21 13.10 11.58
C GLY A 146 -1.28 12.21 12.39
N VAL A 147 -0.74 12.71 13.51
CA VAL A 147 0.25 11.99 14.31
C VAL A 147 -0.42 11.10 15.36
N GLY A 148 -0.09 9.80 15.35
CA GLY A 148 -0.59 8.84 16.33
C GLY A 148 -2.05 8.47 16.11
N SER A 149 -2.41 7.93 14.94
CA SER A 149 -3.77 7.45 14.64
C SER A 149 -4.19 6.38 15.64
N ASN A 150 -5.29 6.59 16.35
CA ASN A 150 -5.72 5.73 17.47
C ASN A 150 -7.11 5.12 17.30
N SER A 151 -8.02 5.80 16.61
CA SER A 151 -9.37 5.31 16.33
C SER A 151 -9.77 5.65 14.91
N VAL A 152 -10.46 4.75 14.22
CA VAL A 152 -11.03 4.98 12.90
C VAL A 152 -12.51 4.67 12.90
N VAL A 153 -13.30 5.57 12.30
CA VAL A 153 -14.72 5.39 12.02
C VAL A 153 -15.03 5.68 10.58
N ILE A 154 -16.15 5.16 10.10
CA ILE A 154 -16.60 5.28 8.73
C ILE A 154 -17.94 6.05 8.65
N GLY A 155 -18.13 6.79 7.57
CA GLY A 155 -19.37 7.48 7.28
C GLY A 155 -19.32 8.13 5.90
N ASP A 156 -20.47 8.55 5.39
CA ASP A 156 -20.53 9.40 4.17
C ASP A 156 -20.63 10.86 4.64
N PHE A 157 -19.47 11.47 4.95
CA PHE A 157 -19.40 12.81 5.54
C PHE A 157 -19.68 13.93 4.52
N ASN A 158 -19.56 13.62 3.22
CA ASN A 158 -19.78 14.59 2.14
C ASN A 158 -21.09 14.34 1.38
N ARG A 159 -21.85 13.28 1.73
CA ARG A 159 -23.13 12.91 1.15
C ARG A 159 -23.05 12.58 -0.35
N ASP A 160 -21.92 12.02 -0.82
CA ASP A 160 -21.74 11.59 -2.19
C ASP A 160 -22.07 10.09 -2.43
N GLY A 161 -22.51 9.41 -1.37
CA GLY A 161 -22.92 7.99 -1.39
C GLY A 161 -21.75 7.02 -1.31
N LYS A 162 -20.55 7.47 -0.97
CA LYS A 162 -19.36 6.65 -0.77
C LYS A 162 -18.90 6.71 0.67
N LEU A 163 -18.21 5.68 1.11
CA LEU A 163 -17.66 5.65 2.46
C LEU A 163 -16.41 6.50 2.55
N ASP A 164 -16.40 7.38 3.55
CA ASP A 164 -15.27 8.21 3.95
C ASP A 164 -14.71 7.66 5.28
N LEU A 165 -13.51 8.08 5.65
CA LEU A 165 -12.86 7.75 6.92
C LEU A 165 -12.69 9.00 7.77
N ALA A 166 -12.93 8.86 9.08
CA ALA A 166 -12.45 9.81 10.08
C ALA A 166 -11.50 9.06 11.03
N VAL A 167 -10.34 9.65 11.33
CA VAL A 167 -9.28 9.04 12.13
C VAL A 167 -8.87 9.99 13.25
N ALA A 168 -9.02 9.56 14.52
CA ALA A 168 -8.54 10.32 15.68
C ALA A 168 -7.03 10.18 15.82
N ASN A 169 -6.34 11.30 15.97
CA ASN A 169 -4.88 11.36 16.08
C ASN A 169 -4.49 11.84 17.48
N ILE A 170 -4.00 10.90 18.29
CA ILE A 170 -3.78 11.13 19.73
C ILE A 170 -2.68 12.17 19.99
N ALA A 171 -1.61 12.20 19.17
CA ALA A 171 -0.43 13.00 19.48
C ALA A 171 -0.52 14.48 19.04
N ASP A 172 -1.39 14.80 18.07
CA ASP A 172 -1.60 16.18 17.60
C ASP A 172 -3.01 16.72 17.88
N ASN A 173 -3.82 15.93 18.60
CA ASN A 173 -5.18 16.28 19.01
C ASN A 173 -6.06 16.75 17.83
N THR A 174 -6.04 15.96 16.75
CA THR A 174 -6.82 16.22 15.55
C THR A 174 -7.66 15.01 15.14
N VAL A 175 -8.62 15.28 14.25
CA VAL A 175 -9.33 14.26 13.49
C VAL A 175 -8.94 14.44 12.01
N SER A 176 -8.37 13.42 11.40
CA SER A 176 -8.13 13.35 9.95
C SER A 176 -9.38 12.84 9.24
N VAL A 177 -9.91 13.61 8.28
CA VAL A 177 -11.03 13.19 7.43
C VAL A 177 -10.49 12.90 6.03
N LEU A 178 -10.76 11.70 5.52
CA LEU A 178 -10.34 11.23 4.21
C LEU A 178 -11.59 10.90 3.38
N LEU A 179 -11.86 11.69 2.33
CA LEU A 179 -13.04 11.48 1.48
C LEU A 179 -12.75 10.37 0.46
N GLY A 180 -13.63 9.37 0.40
CA GLY A 180 -13.50 8.20 -0.45
C GLY A 180 -13.85 8.48 -1.91
N HIS A 181 -13.16 7.80 -2.84
CA HIS A 181 -13.50 7.80 -4.25
C HIS A 181 -14.49 6.68 -4.61
N GLY A 182 -14.78 5.75 -3.68
CA GLY A 182 -15.64 4.58 -3.90
C GLY A 182 -14.94 3.48 -4.73
N ASP A 183 -13.63 3.53 -4.85
CA ASP A 183 -12.79 2.52 -5.50
C ASP A 183 -11.69 1.98 -4.56
N GLY A 184 -11.84 2.21 -3.26
CA GLY A 184 -10.87 1.85 -2.22
C GLY A 184 -9.73 2.86 -2.07
N THR A 185 -9.75 3.96 -2.81
CA THR A 185 -8.81 5.08 -2.66
C THR A 185 -9.48 6.30 -2.02
N PHE A 186 -8.67 7.16 -1.42
CA PHE A 186 -9.13 8.31 -0.66
C PHE A 186 -8.37 9.57 -1.05
N ARG A 187 -9.03 10.73 -0.90
CA ARG A 187 -8.37 12.05 -0.99
C ARG A 187 -7.36 12.20 0.16
N PRO A 188 -6.34 13.05 0.00
CA PRO A 188 -5.47 13.41 1.11
C PRO A 188 -6.26 13.87 2.33
N ALA A 189 -5.83 13.46 3.53
CA ALA A 189 -6.50 13.80 4.78
C ALA A 189 -6.57 15.31 5.00
N VAL A 190 -7.71 15.78 5.50
CA VAL A 190 -7.88 17.12 6.04
C VAL A 190 -8.02 17.00 7.55
N ASN A 191 -7.16 17.71 8.30
CA ASN A 191 -7.13 17.60 9.76
C ASN A 191 -7.96 18.70 10.41
N TYR A 192 -8.85 18.30 11.31
CA TYR A 192 -9.67 19.17 12.14
C TYR A 192 -9.24 19.06 13.60
N ARG A 193 -9.24 20.16 14.33
CA ARG A 193 -8.99 20.13 15.76
C ARG A 193 -10.11 19.33 16.44
N ALA A 194 -9.75 18.36 17.30
CA ALA A 194 -10.70 17.50 17.97
C ALA A 194 -11.47 18.25 19.09
N GLY A 195 -10.78 19.05 19.90
CA GLY A 195 -11.37 19.83 20.97
C GLY A 195 -10.35 20.59 21.78
N SER A 196 -10.57 20.73 23.10
CA SER A 196 -9.72 21.47 24.01
C SER A 196 -8.74 20.60 24.80
N GLY A 197 -8.87 19.24 24.71
CA GLY A 197 -8.02 18.26 25.39
C GLY A 197 -6.61 18.18 24.83
N LEU A 198 -5.78 17.30 25.42
CA LEU A 198 -4.41 17.09 25.00
C LEU A 198 -4.25 15.87 24.09
N GLU A 199 -5.09 14.84 24.26
CA GLU A 199 -4.99 13.55 23.57
C GLU A 199 -6.36 13.03 23.17
N THR A 200 -6.52 12.59 21.92
CA THR A 200 -7.77 12.00 21.40
C THR A 200 -7.68 10.48 21.38
N TYR A 201 -8.62 9.77 22.02
CA TYR A 201 -8.58 8.31 22.12
C TYR A 201 -9.54 7.58 21.19
N SER A 202 -10.80 7.97 21.20
CA SER A 202 -11.89 7.26 20.51
C SER A 202 -12.85 8.23 19.89
N MET A 203 -13.57 7.78 18.86
CA MET A 203 -14.66 8.57 18.28
C MET A 203 -15.81 7.68 17.83
N THR A 204 -16.98 8.30 17.71
CA THR A 204 -18.18 7.72 17.13
C THR A 204 -18.88 8.71 16.21
N VAL A 205 -19.76 8.20 15.36
CA VAL A 205 -20.51 8.94 14.34
C VAL A 205 -21.99 8.99 14.70
N GLY A 206 -22.63 10.13 14.54
CA GLY A 206 -24.09 10.29 14.71
C GLY A 206 -24.57 11.61 14.10
N ASP A 207 -25.88 11.78 13.94
CA ASP A 207 -26.52 13.06 13.61
C ASP A 207 -27.06 13.64 14.91
N PHE A 208 -26.23 14.36 15.65
CA PHE A 208 -26.52 14.83 17.00
C PHE A 208 -27.45 16.06 17.03
N ASN A 209 -27.52 16.79 15.91
CA ASN A 209 -28.35 17.98 15.77
C ASN A 209 -29.58 17.77 14.89
N ARG A 210 -29.78 16.56 14.35
CA ARG A 210 -30.91 16.16 13.51
C ARG A 210 -31.04 16.99 12.23
N ASP A 211 -29.90 17.49 11.69
CA ASP A 211 -29.87 18.30 10.47
C ASP A 211 -29.64 17.47 9.19
N GLY A 212 -29.46 16.18 9.39
CA GLY A 212 -29.31 15.28 8.28
C GLY A 212 -27.89 15.09 7.80
N LYS A 213 -26.91 15.47 8.58
CA LYS A 213 -25.48 15.31 8.29
C LYS A 213 -24.84 14.53 9.41
N LEU A 214 -23.74 13.84 9.08
CA LEU A 214 -23.01 13.07 10.10
C LEU A 214 -22.07 13.99 10.87
N ASP A 215 -22.16 13.88 12.19
CA ASP A 215 -21.33 14.56 13.17
C ASP A 215 -20.38 13.55 13.82
N LEU A 216 -19.37 14.05 14.54
CA LEU A 216 -18.41 13.25 15.30
C LEU A 216 -18.46 13.58 16.78
N ALA A 217 -18.44 12.56 17.64
CA ALA A 217 -18.15 12.70 19.06
C ALA A 217 -16.79 12.06 19.37
N VAL A 218 -15.86 12.80 19.96
CA VAL A 218 -14.46 12.44 20.16
C VAL A 218 -14.10 12.53 21.63
N THR A 219 -13.54 11.46 22.22
CA THR A 219 -13.05 11.48 23.61
C THR A 219 -11.68 12.10 23.70
N GLU A 220 -11.47 12.94 24.72
CA GLU A 220 -10.23 13.67 24.94
C GLU A 220 -9.78 13.58 26.40
N ASP A 221 -8.52 13.23 26.61
CA ASP A 221 -7.90 13.33 27.93
C ASP A 221 -7.41 14.76 28.17
N SER A 222 -7.70 15.29 29.36
CA SER A 222 -7.23 16.60 29.79
C SER A 222 -5.80 16.58 30.37
N GLY A 223 -5.17 15.40 30.47
CA GLY A 223 -3.88 15.21 31.15
C GLY A 223 -3.97 15.38 32.68
N THR A 224 -5.18 15.45 33.24
CA THR A 224 -5.42 15.56 34.70
C THR A 224 -6.08 14.29 35.21
N THR A 225 -5.81 13.94 36.46
CA THR A 225 -6.37 12.72 37.10
C THR A 225 -7.86 12.80 37.42
N ASN A 226 -8.52 13.94 37.21
CA ASN A 226 -9.85 14.19 37.78
C ASN A 226 -10.93 14.50 36.75
N SER A 227 -10.63 14.75 35.51
CA SER A 227 -11.62 15.05 34.47
C SER A 227 -11.10 14.77 33.07
N GLY A 228 -11.97 14.35 32.15
CA GLY A 228 -11.82 14.27 30.73
C GLY A 228 -12.96 15.01 30.02
N SER A 229 -13.01 14.95 28.72
CA SER A 229 -14.08 15.51 27.91
C SER A 229 -14.47 14.61 26.75
N VAL A 230 -15.70 14.79 26.29
CA VAL A 230 -16.13 14.37 24.95
C VAL A 230 -16.46 15.62 24.15
N SER A 231 -15.85 15.75 22.97
CA SER A 231 -16.04 16.90 22.09
C SER A 231 -16.87 16.51 20.88
N VAL A 232 -17.88 17.34 20.57
CA VAL A 232 -18.79 17.12 19.44
C VAL A 232 -18.44 18.09 18.33
N LEU A 233 -18.20 17.55 17.13
CA LEU A 233 -17.92 18.29 15.91
C LEU A 233 -19.10 18.13 14.97
N LEU A 234 -19.89 19.18 14.74
CA LEU A 234 -21.03 19.14 13.83
C LEU A 234 -20.56 19.19 12.38
N GLY A 235 -21.06 18.26 11.58
CA GLY A 235 -20.72 18.15 10.17
C GLY A 235 -21.47 19.15 9.29
N ASN A 236 -20.80 19.70 8.29
CA ASN A 236 -21.43 20.58 7.29
C ASN A 236 -22.06 19.81 6.12
N GLY A 237 -21.82 18.47 6.03
CA GLY A 237 -22.34 17.60 4.98
C GLY A 237 -21.58 17.72 3.64
N ASP A 238 -20.42 18.35 3.66
CA ASP A 238 -19.49 18.47 2.54
C ASP A 238 -18.11 17.89 2.86
N GLY A 239 -18.01 17.13 3.95
CA GLY A 239 -16.77 16.56 4.49
C GLY A 239 -16.00 17.50 5.42
N THR A 240 -16.55 18.69 5.70
CA THR A 240 -16.00 19.63 6.67
C THR A 240 -16.80 19.65 7.97
N PHE A 241 -16.16 20.08 9.06
CA PHE A 241 -16.74 20.10 10.41
C PHE A 241 -16.64 21.48 11.04
N GLN A 242 -17.61 21.79 11.91
CA GLN A 242 -17.62 23.01 12.71
C GLN A 242 -16.61 22.91 13.87
N MET A 243 -16.39 24.00 14.59
CA MET A 243 -15.55 24.00 15.78
C MET A 243 -16.15 23.10 16.87
N PRO A 244 -15.33 22.29 17.55
CA PRO A 244 -15.80 21.36 18.56
C PRO A 244 -16.41 22.07 19.79
N VAL A 245 -17.43 21.45 20.36
CA VAL A 245 -18.00 21.80 21.68
C VAL A 245 -17.72 20.65 22.64
N SER A 246 -17.06 20.94 23.76
CA SER A 246 -16.60 19.93 24.71
C SER A 246 -17.52 19.85 25.94
N TYR A 247 -17.82 18.60 26.37
CA TYR A 247 -18.63 18.27 27.55
C TYR A 247 -17.76 17.46 28.51
N SER A 248 -17.84 17.81 29.84
CA SER A 248 -17.05 17.14 30.87
C SER A 248 -17.58 15.73 31.15
N VAL A 249 -16.65 14.78 31.26
CA VAL A 249 -16.90 13.37 31.64
C VAL A 249 -15.88 12.94 32.71
N GLY A 250 -15.88 11.66 33.07
CA GLY A 250 -14.86 11.10 33.97
C GLY A 250 -13.45 11.21 33.46
N ALA A 251 -12.48 10.85 34.30
CA ALA A 251 -11.05 10.99 33.97
C ALA A 251 -10.56 9.93 33.02
N SER A 252 -9.75 10.34 32.03
CA SER A 252 -9.17 9.53 30.98
C SER A 252 -10.22 8.73 30.17
N PRO A 253 -11.10 9.41 29.41
CA PRO A 253 -12.11 8.77 28.60
C PRO A 253 -11.46 8.05 27.41
N THR A 254 -11.70 6.74 27.30
CA THR A 254 -11.04 5.84 26.35
C THR A 254 -11.92 5.38 25.20
N SER A 255 -13.25 5.41 25.38
CA SER A 255 -14.19 4.93 24.37
C SER A 255 -15.51 5.68 24.48
N VAL A 256 -16.16 5.92 23.34
CA VAL A 256 -17.50 6.52 23.27
C VAL A 256 -18.41 5.69 22.37
N ALA A 257 -19.64 5.45 22.81
CA ALA A 257 -20.70 4.80 22.05
C ALA A 257 -21.95 5.70 21.99
N VAL A 258 -22.75 5.53 20.95
CA VAL A 258 -23.96 6.31 20.70
C VAL A 258 -25.21 5.44 20.82
N GLY A 259 -26.28 5.99 21.38
CA GLY A 259 -27.61 5.34 21.47
C GLY A 259 -28.65 6.32 21.92
N ASP A 260 -29.92 5.99 21.76
CA ASP A 260 -31.07 6.72 22.37
C ASP A 260 -31.46 6.00 23.65
N PHE A 261 -30.82 6.38 24.78
CA PHE A 261 -30.97 5.67 26.06
C PHE A 261 -32.23 6.04 26.82
N ASN A 262 -32.77 7.22 26.50
CA ASN A 262 -34.01 7.71 27.16
C ASN A 262 -35.24 7.58 26.24
N ARG A 263 -35.08 7.12 25.00
CA ARG A 263 -36.13 6.89 24.01
C ARG A 263 -36.87 8.15 23.59
N ASP A 264 -36.21 9.32 23.61
CA ASP A 264 -36.77 10.60 23.20
C ASP A 264 -36.55 10.92 21.70
N GLY A 265 -35.80 10.05 21.01
CA GLY A 265 -35.45 10.15 19.60
C GLY A 265 -34.20 10.98 19.34
N ASN A 266 -33.51 11.49 20.34
CA ASN A 266 -32.23 12.15 20.22
C ASN A 266 -31.13 11.14 20.51
N LEU A 267 -29.95 11.37 19.94
CA LEU A 267 -28.79 10.54 20.19
C LEU A 267 -28.09 10.98 21.48
N ASP A 268 -27.84 10.02 22.36
CA ASP A 268 -27.12 10.15 23.59
C ASP A 268 -25.73 9.55 23.47
N LEU A 269 -24.83 9.85 24.41
CA LEU A 269 -23.47 9.34 24.46
C LEU A 269 -23.22 8.55 25.74
N ALA A 270 -22.52 7.41 25.62
CA ALA A 270 -21.94 6.66 26.73
C ALA A 270 -20.42 6.65 26.60
N VAL A 271 -19.71 7.12 27.62
CA VAL A 271 -18.25 7.31 27.60
C VAL A 271 -17.59 6.48 28.69
N ALA A 272 -16.72 5.56 28.36
CA ALA A 272 -15.94 4.77 29.31
C ALA A 272 -14.73 5.57 29.80
N ASN A 273 -14.58 5.69 31.14
CA ASN A 273 -13.55 6.51 31.78
C ASN A 273 -12.57 5.64 32.57
N PHE A 274 -11.36 5.51 32.08
CA PHE A 274 -10.35 4.57 32.56
C PHE A 274 -9.91 4.79 34.00
N ILE A 275 -9.70 6.05 34.42
CA ILE A 275 -9.17 6.37 35.75
C ILE A 275 -10.31 6.38 36.79
N THR A 276 -11.48 6.89 36.45
CA THR A 276 -12.60 6.98 37.38
C THR A 276 -13.41 5.69 37.53
N ASN A 277 -13.09 4.65 36.69
CA ASN A 277 -13.74 3.33 36.75
C ASN A 277 -15.27 3.37 36.60
N ASN A 278 -15.76 4.17 35.65
CA ASN A 278 -17.18 4.37 35.42
C ASN A 278 -17.48 4.62 33.93
N VAL A 279 -18.76 4.69 33.61
CA VAL A 279 -19.27 5.20 32.35
C VAL A 279 -20.02 6.49 32.60
N SER A 280 -19.68 7.57 31.88
CA SER A 280 -20.47 8.80 31.81
C SER A 280 -21.55 8.68 30.73
N VAL A 281 -22.81 8.92 31.07
CA VAL A 281 -23.91 8.97 30.10
C VAL A 281 -24.38 10.42 29.97
N LEU A 282 -24.38 10.94 28.73
CA LEU A 282 -24.80 12.29 28.39
C LEU A 282 -26.03 12.22 27.51
N LEU A 283 -27.17 12.78 27.97
CA LEU A 283 -28.40 12.82 27.16
C LEU A 283 -28.35 13.97 26.17
N GLY A 284 -28.65 13.69 24.92
CA GLY A 284 -28.66 14.67 23.84
C GLY A 284 -29.93 15.51 23.81
N ASN A 285 -29.82 16.78 23.50
CA ASN A 285 -30.96 17.66 23.35
C ASN A 285 -31.51 17.68 21.90
N GLY A 286 -30.88 17.02 20.95
CA GLY A 286 -31.27 16.94 19.55
C GLY A 286 -30.92 18.18 18.71
N ASP A 287 -30.16 19.10 19.30
CA ASP A 287 -29.64 20.32 18.65
C ASP A 287 -28.10 20.34 18.58
N GLY A 288 -27.48 19.19 18.82
CA GLY A 288 -26.00 19.02 18.89
C GLY A 288 -25.44 19.34 20.28
N THR A 289 -26.31 19.71 21.27
CA THR A 289 -25.88 19.91 22.67
C THR A 289 -26.28 18.74 23.53
N PHE A 290 -25.58 18.59 24.67
CA PHE A 290 -25.78 17.50 25.60
C PHE A 290 -25.98 18.00 27.05
N GLN A 291 -26.74 17.25 27.83
CA GLN A 291 -26.90 17.47 29.27
C GLN A 291 -25.63 17.07 30.01
N SER A 292 -25.55 17.45 31.30
CA SER A 292 -24.46 17.04 32.18
C SER A 292 -24.41 15.51 32.32
N ALA A 293 -23.21 14.94 32.33
CA ALA A 293 -23.01 13.51 32.48
C ALA A 293 -23.59 12.92 33.78
N ALA A 294 -24.21 11.76 33.67
CA ALA A 294 -24.52 10.87 34.77
C ALA A 294 -23.52 9.72 34.82
N GLU A 295 -23.02 9.38 36.02
CA GLU A 295 -21.91 8.43 36.19
C GLU A 295 -22.41 7.07 36.71
N TYR A 296 -21.96 5.97 36.05
CA TYR A 296 -22.31 4.59 36.44
C TYR A 296 -21.02 3.76 36.63
N GLY A 297 -20.86 3.16 37.82
CA GLY A 297 -19.68 2.38 38.17
C GLY A 297 -19.53 1.09 37.35
N THR A 298 -18.29 0.76 36.98
CA THR A 298 -17.90 -0.47 36.28
C THR A 298 -16.83 -1.23 37.06
N LEU A 299 -16.23 -2.29 36.46
CA LEU A 299 -14.97 -2.84 36.95
C LEU A 299 -13.82 -1.85 36.72
N SER A 300 -12.63 -2.20 37.21
CA SER A 300 -11.44 -1.34 37.14
C SER A 300 -10.92 -1.19 35.71
N SER A 301 -10.58 0.05 35.35
CA SER A 301 -9.89 0.42 34.10
C SER A 301 -10.70 0.06 32.83
N PRO A 302 -11.91 0.64 32.67
CA PRO A 302 -12.70 0.46 31.45
C PRO A 302 -11.98 1.04 30.21
N LEU A 303 -11.98 0.31 29.10
CA LEU A 303 -11.30 0.68 27.86
C LEU A 303 -12.23 0.78 26.64
N SER A 304 -13.35 0.05 26.63
CA SER A 304 -14.28 0.03 25.51
C SER A 304 -15.70 -0.10 26.01
N VAL A 305 -16.64 0.63 25.41
CA VAL A 305 -18.08 0.54 25.67
C VAL A 305 -18.82 0.25 24.36
N ALA A 306 -19.82 -0.64 24.43
CA ALA A 306 -20.72 -0.95 23.31
C ALA A 306 -22.16 -1.01 23.79
N VAL A 307 -23.09 -0.90 22.84
CA VAL A 307 -24.55 -0.78 23.10
C VAL A 307 -25.27 -1.98 22.50
N GLY A 308 -26.28 -2.49 23.21
CA GLY A 308 -27.18 -3.55 22.75
C GLY A 308 -28.39 -3.70 23.66
N ASP A 309 -29.44 -4.40 23.20
CA ASP A 309 -30.60 -4.81 24.04
C ASP A 309 -30.36 -6.27 24.45
N PHE A 310 -29.65 -6.50 25.55
CA PHE A 310 -29.22 -7.83 26.01
C PHE A 310 -30.33 -8.63 26.68
N ASN A 311 -31.38 -7.96 27.11
CA ASN A 311 -32.53 -8.58 27.82
C ASN A 311 -33.80 -8.61 26.96
N ARG A 312 -33.77 -8.07 25.73
CA ARG A 312 -34.89 -8.02 24.79
C ARG A 312 -36.13 -7.25 25.32
N ASP A 313 -35.92 -6.26 26.18
CA ASP A 313 -37.00 -5.42 26.68
C ASP A 313 -37.22 -4.16 25.82
N GLY A 314 -36.49 -4.00 24.72
CA GLY A 314 -36.61 -2.88 23.79
C GLY A 314 -35.93 -1.61 24.28
N LYS A 315 -35.10 -1.69 25.31
CA LYS A 315 -34.26 -0.58 25.80
C LYS A 315 -32.81 -0.90 25.57
N LEU A 316 -32.02 0.12 25.37
CA LEU A 316 -30.58 -0.05 25.13
C LEU A 316 -29.86 -0.23 26.47
N ASP A 317 -29.01 -1.26 26.48
CA ASP A 317 -28.13 -1.62 27.59
C ASP A 317 -26.69 -1.28 27.19
N LEU A 318 -25.77 -1.27 28.15
CA LEU A 318 -24.34 -1.05 27.91
C LEU A 318 -23.53 -2.28 28.31
N VAL A 319 -22.48 -2.56 27.55
CA VAL A 319 -21.40 -3.47 27.93
C VAL A 319 -20.06 -2.74 27.87
N VAL A 320 -19.22 -2.97 28.87
CA VAL A 320 -17.94 -2.28 29.06
C VAL A 320 -16.84 -3.30 29.27
N ALA A 321 -15.79 -3.25 28.44
CA ALA A 321 -14.58 -4.06 28.60
C ALA A 321 -13.64 -3.38 29.61
N ASN A 322 -13.21 -4.11 30.64
CA ASN A 322 -12.38 -3.61 31.72
C ASN A 322 -11.07 -4.37 31.81
N SER A 323 -9.96 -3.67 31.67
CA SER A 323 -8.62 -4.27 31.62
C SER A 323 -8.08 -4.72 32.98
N ALA A 324 -8.59 -4.16 34.08
CA ALA A 324 -8.10 -4.35 35.44
C ALA A 324 -6.63 -3.95 35.66
N GLU A 325 -6.11 -3.01 34.85
CA GLU A 325 -4.71 -2.58 34.93
C GLU A 325 -4.36 -1.99 36.31
N ASN A 326 -5.29 -1.27 36.91
CA ASN A 326 -5.13 -0.68 38.24
C ASN A 326 -5.45 -1.67 39.39
N GLY A 327 -5.50 -2.98 39.10
CA GLY A 327 -5.89 -4.03 40.02
C GLY A 327 -7.38 -4.37 39.93
N GLY A 328 -7.72 -5.63 40.17
CA GLY A 328 -9.10 -6.14 40.05
C GLY A 328 -9.15 -7.40 39.19
N ILE A 329 -10.35 -7.77 38.77
CA ILE A 329 -10.61 -8.94 37.91
C ILE A 329 -10.90 -8.42 36.52
N PRO A 330 -10.13 -8.85 35.49
CA PRO A 330 -10.41 -8.46 34.09
C PRO A 330 -11.75 -9.10 33.65
N GLY A 331 -12.54 -8.33 32.89
CA GLY A 331 -13.83 -8.83 32.43
C GLY A 331 -14.67 -7.77 31.76
N VAL A 332 -15.95 -8.05 31.64
CA VAL A 332 -16.95 -7.11 31.12
C VAL A 332 -17.99 -6.76 32.18
N SER A 333 -18.41 -5.48 32.21
CA SER A 333 -19.53 -4.98 33.04
C SER A 333 -20.73 -4.78 32.14
N VAL A 334 -21.87 -5.36 32.46
CA VAL A 334 -23.14 -5.19 31.75
C VAL A 334 -24.08 -4.34 32.60
N LEU A 335 -24.57 -3.23 32.05
CA LEU A 335 -25.47 -2.29 32.69
C LEU A 335 -26.80 -2.30 31.93
N LEU A 336 -27.87 -2.80 32.55
CA LEU A 336 -29.18 -2.83 31.92
C LEU A 336 -29.85 -1.45 32.00
N GLY A 337 -30.34 -0.96 30.87
CA GLY A 337 -31.00 0.33 30.75
C GLY A 337 -32.43 0.32 31.27
N ASN A 338 -32.86 1.40 31.91
CA ASN A 338 -34.23 1.57 32.32
C ASN A 338 -35.13 2.21 31.24
N GLY A 339 -34.51 2.71 30.13
CA GLY A 339 -35.18 3.37 29.02
C GLY A 339 -35.59 4.83 29.30
N ASP A 340 -35.04 5.41 30.33
CA ASP A 340 -35.20 6.81 30.74
C ASP A 340 -33.83 7.54 30.83
N GLY A 341 -32.80 6.99 30.23
CA GLY A 341 -31.43 7.49 30.30
C GLY A 341 -30.66 7.00 31.53
N THR A 342 -31.32 6.25 32.43
CA THR A 342 -30.65 5.67 33.61
C THR A 342 -30.36 4.19 33.44
N PHE A 343 -29.37 3.68 34.17
CA PHE A 343 -28.92 2.29 34.11
C PHE A 343 -28.91 1.63 35.49
N ARG A 344 -29.11 0.32 35.51
CA ARG A 344 -28.97 -0.50 36.71
C ARG A 344 -27.50 -0.68 37.05
N ALA A 345 -27.24 -1.09 38.31
CA ALA A 345 -25.89 -1.45 38.72
C ALA A 345 -25.30 -2.55 37.83
N ALA A 346 -24.02 -2.42 37.54
CA ALA A 346 -23.31 -3.35 36.65
C ALA A 346 -23.31 -4.80 37.17
N VAL A 347 -23.56 -5.75 36.28
CA VAL A 347 -23.32 -7.18 36.50
C VAL A 347 -22.07 -7.57 35.73
N ASN A 348 -21.12 -8.24 36.42
CA ASN A 348 -19.78 -8.48 35.86
C ASN A 348 -19.58 -9.93 35.44
N TYR A 349 -18.91 -10.13 34.29
CA TYR A 349 -18.55 -11.44 33.73
C TYR A 349 -17.06 -11.48 33.46
N GLY A 350 -16.40 -12.62 33.74
CA GLY A 350 -14.98 -12.81 33.40
C GLY A 350 -14.76 -12.89 31.89
N ALA A 351 -13.67 -12.29 31.41
CA ALA A 351 -13.17 -12.42 30.03
C ALA A 351 -11.71 -12.87 30.06
N GLY A 352 -10.98 -12.73 28.95
CA GLY A 352 -9.56 -13.07 28.91
C GLY A 352 -8.67 -12.04 29.64
N SER A 353 -7.37 -12.15 29.45
CA SER A 353 -6.40 -11.30 30.13
C SER A 353 -6.27 -9.94 29.44
N PHE A 354 -6.57 -8.85 30.13
CA PHE A 354 -6.55 -7.47 29.65
C PHE A 354 -7.57 -7.22 28.52
N PRO A 355 -8.89 -7.27 28.79
CA PRO A 355 -9.93 -6.88 27.85
C PRO A 355 -9.72 -5.45 27.37
N PHE A 356 -9.65 -5.24 26.04
CA PHE A 356 -9.33 -3.95 25.45
C PHE A 356 -10.47 -3.38 24.60
N SER A 357 -11.15 -4.22 23.82
CA SER A 357 -12.23 -3.84 22.91
C SER A 357 -13.36 -4.86 22.98
N VAL A 358 -14.61 -4.42 22.88
CA VAL A 358 -15.80 -5.28 22.86
C VAL A 358 -16.73 -4.89 21.72
N VAL A 359 -17.25 -5.90 21.01
CA VAL A 359 -18.35 -5.76 20.03
C VAL A 359 -19.49 -6.71 20.36
N VAL A 360 -20.68 -6.37 19.84
CA VAL A 360 -21.95 -7.03 20.15
C VAL A 360 -22.54 -7.61 18.86
N GLY A 361 -22.81 -8.92 18.83
CA GLY A 361 -23.38 -9.60 17.67
C GLY A 361 -24.03 -10.93 18.06
N ASP A 362 -24.84 -11.52 17.19
CA ASP A 362 -25.42 -12.87 17.36
C ASP A 362 -24.52 -13.91 16.67
N PHE A 363 -23.50 -14.42 17.39
CA PHE A 363 -22.50 -15.33 16.81
C PHE A 363 -22.95 -16.79 16.72
N ASN A 364 -24.11 -17.12 17.33
CA ASN A 364 -24.63 -18.49 17.33
C ASN A 364 -25.98 -18.64 16.62
N ALA A 365 -26.51 -17.56 16.03
CA ALA A 365 -27.76 -17.47 15.30
C ALA A 365 -29.01 -17.86 16.15
N ASP A 366 -28.94 -17.60 17.49
CA ASP A 366 -30.06 -17.85 18.40
C ASP A 366 -30.91 -16.59 18.65
N ARG A 367 -30.53 -15.47 18.04
CA ARG A 367 -31.15 -14.14 18.15
C ARG A 367 -30.94 -13.43 19.49
N ASN A 368 -30.12 -13.97 20.39
CA ASN A 368 -29.66 -13.22 21.55
C ASN A 368 -28.36 -12.51 21.16
N LEU A 369 -28.10 -11.36 21.74
CA LEU A 369 -26.85 -10.66 21.51
C LEU A 369 -25.74 -11.30 22.37
N ASP A 370 -24.67 -11.66 21.72
CA ASP A 370 -23.43 -12.19 22.27
C ASP A 370 -22.35 -11.10 22.29
N LEU A 371 -21.24 -11.36 22.97
CA LEU A 371 -20.09 -10.46 23.06
C LEU A 371 -18.84 -11.12 22.49
N ALA A 372 -18.06 -10.34 21.71
CA ALA A 372 -16.69 -10.68 21.36
C ALA A 372 -15.73 -9.62 21.96
N VAL A 373 -14.77 -10.07 22.76
CA VAL A 373 -13.88 -9.22 23.55
C VAL A 373 -12.44 -9.48 23.17
N ALA A 374 -11.74 -8.49 22.60
CA ALA A 374 -10.32 -8.57 22.31
C ALA A 374 -9.49 -8.43 23.61
N ASN A 375 -8.60 -9.39 23.88
CA ASN A 375 -7.79 -9.44 25.09
C ASN A 375 -6.32 -9.23 24.77
N LEU A 376 -5.82 -8.02 25.02
CA LEU A 376 -4.48 -7.57 24.65
C LEU A 376 -3.37 -8.51 25.14
N SER A 377 -3.38 -8.86 26.43
CA SER A 377 -2.35 -9.71 27.03
C SER A 377 -2.62 -11.21 26.81
N GLY A 378 -3.86 -11.57 26.52
CA GLY A 378 -4.27 -12.95 26.24
C GLY A 378 -3.96 -13.42 24.84
N SER A 379 -3.67 -12.51 23.89
CA SER A 379 -3.52 -12.82 22.46
C SER A 379 -4.71 -13.60 21.87
N ASN A 380 -5.90 -13.31 22.36
CA ASN A 380 -7.14 -14.01 21.99
C ASN A 380 -8.34 -13.07 22.00
N VAL A 381 -9.47 -13.56 21.47
CA VAL A 381 -10.79 -12.98 21.62
C VAL A 381 -11.63 -13.91 22.51
N SER A 382 -12.28 -13.36 23.52
CA SER A 382 -13.28 -14.08 24.34
C SER A 382 -14.67 -13.92 23.74
N ILE A 383 -15.38 -15.02 23.55
CA ILE A 383 -16.80 -15.04 23.15
C ILE A 383 -17.65 -15.38 24.35
N LEU A 384 -18.63 -14.52 24.67
CA LEU A 384 -19.59 -14.73 25.73
C LEU A 384 -20.99 -14.80 25.12
N LEU A 385 -21.61 -15.97 25.12
CA LEU A 385 -22.94 -16.16 24.53
C LEU A 385 -24.02 -15.64 25.47
N GLY A 386 -24.90 -14.80 24.91
CA GLY A 386 -26.02 -14.21 25.62
C GLY A 386 -27.18 -15.19 25.84
N ARG A 387 -27.96 -15.02 26.90
CA ARG A 387 -29.16 -15.82 27.17
C ARG A 387 -30.46 -15.08 26.84
N GLY A 388 -30.37 -13.80 26.40
CA GLY A 388 -31.51 -12.97 26.08
C GLY A 388 -32.29 -12.45 27.30
N ASP A 389 -31.73 -12.61 28.48
CA ASP A 389 -32.27 -12.10 29.75
C ASP A 389 -31.31 -11.08 30.41
N GLY A 390 -30.32 -10.59 29.68
CA GLY A 390 -29.27 -9.73 30.18
C GLY A 390 -28.11 -10.46 30.84
N THR A 391 -28.11 -11.80 30.83
CA THR A 391 -27.01 -12.63 31.36
C THR A 391 -26.23 -13.34 30.25
N PHE A 392 -24.98 -13.68 30.55
CA PHE A 392 -24.06 -14.31 29.59
C PHE A 392 -23.52 -15.64 30.14
N GLN A 393 -23.12 -16.51 29.21
CA GLN A 393 -22.38 -17.73 29.52
C GLN A 393 -20.91 -17.40 29.83
N ALA A 394 -20.18 -18.40 30.37
CA ALA A 394 -18.76 -18.25 30.61
C ALA A 394 -18.01 -18.04 29.28
N ALA A 395 -16.99 -17.19 29.28
CA ALA A 395 -16.19 -16.87 28.12
C ALA A 395 -15.45 -18.09 27.54
N VAL A 396 -15.46 -18.22 26.23
CA VAL A 396 -14.64 -19.18 25.48
C VAL A 396 -13.61 -18.39 24.65
N ASN A 397 -12.33 -18.73 24.76
CA ASN A 397 -11.24 -17.97 24.14
C ASN A 397 -10.78 -18.58 22.82
N TYR A 398 -10.62 -17.73 21.78
CA TYR A 398 -10.09 -18.09 20.46
C TYR A 398 -8.82 -17.27 20.18
N GLY A 399 -7.75 -17.89 19.71
CA GLY A 399 -6.53 -17.18 19.33
C GLY A 399 -6.83 -16.14 18.23
N ALA A 400 -6.28 -14.93 18.33
CA ALA A 400 -6.61 -13.82 17.42
C ALA A 400 -5.38 -13.09 16.84
N GLY A 401 -4.19 -13.53 17.18
CA GLY A 401 -2.93 -12.83 16.86
C GLY A 401 -2.29 -12.24 18.11
N SER A 402 -1.16 -11.58 17.96
CA SER A 402 -0.39 -11.04 19.10
C SER A 402 -0.86 -9.65 19.49
N SER A 403 -1.25 -9.48 20.73
CA SER A 403 -1.68 -8.20 21.32
C SER A 403 -2.87 -7.55 20.57
N PRO A 404 -4.04 -8.21 20.51
CA PRO A 404 -5.23 -7.66 19.90
C PRO A 404 -5.73 -6.41 20.66
N GLN A 405 -5.97 -5.32 19.94
CA GLN A 405 -6.42 -4.03 20.52
C GLN A 405 -7.83 -3.64 20.09
N SER A 406 -8.26 -4.05 18.91
CA SER A 406 -9.60 -3.72 18.42
C SER A 406 -10.20 -4.95 17.76
N VAL A 407 -11.49 -5.14 17.93
CA VAL A 407 -12.29 -6.16 17.26
C VAL A 407 -13.48 -5.50 16.58
N ALA A 408 -13.77 -5.95 15.35
CA ALA A 408 -14.97 -5.60 14.60
C ALA A 408 -15.57 -6.88 14.02
N MET A 409 -16.80 -6.83 13.55
CA MET A 409 -17.51 -8.00 13.02
C MET A 409 -18.08 -7.73 11.64
N GLY A 410 -18.30 -8.79 10.88
CA GLY A 410 -18.95 -8.79 9.58
C GLY A 410 -18.89 -10.18 8.97
N ASP A 411 -19.69 -10.45 7.95
CA ASP A 411 -19.58 -11.68 7.17
C ASP A 411 -18.55 -11.46 6.04
N PHE A 412 -17.26 -11.69 6.35
CA PHE A 412 -16.18 -11.44 5.39
C PHE A 412 -16.12 -12.50 4.30
N ASN A 413 -16.62 -13.70 4.57
CA ASN A 413 -16.56 -14.80 3.62
C ASN A 413 -17.85 -15.03 2.87
N GLY A 414 -18.91 -14.29 3.18
CA GLY A 414 -20.21 -14.36 2.54
C GLY A 414 -20.95 -15.67 2.82
N ASP A 415 -20.75 -16.30 4.00
CA ASP A 415 -21.42 -17.59 4.31
C ASP A 415 -22.67 -17.43 5.20
N GLY A 416 -23.02 -16.20 5.53
CA GLY A 416 -24.19 -15.88 6.36
C GLY A 416 -23.97 -16.01 7.84
N LYS A 417 -22.72 -15.99 8.30
CA LYS A 417 -22.36 -16.07 9.69
C LYS A 417 -21.41 -14.95 10.03
N LEU A 418 -21.53 -14.43 11.25
CA LEU A 418 -20.64 -13.38 11.70
C LEU A 418 -19.21 -13.90 11.91
N ASP A 419 -18.28 -13.22 11.26
CA ASP A 419 -16.84 -13.35 11.43
C ASP A 419 -16.31 -12.19 12.27
N LEU A 420 -15.05 -12.26 12.68
CA LEU A 420 -14.38 -11.20 13.42
C LEU A 420 -13.13 -10.71 12.67
N ALA A 421 -12.95 -9.40 12.62
CA ALA A 421 -11.72 -8.73 12.24
C ALA A 421 -11.04 -8.16 13.49
N VAL A 422 -9.76 -8.44 13.66
CA VAL A 422 -9.01 -8.07 14.87
C VAL A 422 -7.74 -7.31 14.48
N ALA A 423 -7.60 -6.07 14.95
CA ALA A 423 -6.37 -5.31 14.82
C ALA A 423 -5.37 -5.75 15.90
N ASN A 424 -4.20 -6.22 15.47
CA ASN A 424 -3.15 -6.71 16.36
C ASN A 424 -1.96 -5.75 16.36
N ASN A 425 -1.53 -5.30 17.51
CA ASN A 425 -0.40 -4.38 17.68
C ASN A 425 0.92 -4.92 17.08
N SER A 426 0.95 -6.18 16.71
CA SER A 426 2.10 -6.84 16.05
C SER A 426 2.21 -6.60 14.53
N GLY A 427 1.43 -5.68 13.97
CA GLY A 427 1.49 -5.33 12.54
C GLY A 427 0.55 -6.10 11.63
N THR A 428 -0.48 -6.73 12.18
CA THR A 428 -1.44 -7.53 11.41
C THR A 428 -2.88 -7.20 11.74
N ALA A 429 -3.78 -7.42 10.77
CA ALA A 429 -5.20 -7.60 10.97
C ALA A 429 -5.53 -9.09 10.79
N SER A 430 -6.20 -9.71 11.74
CA SER A 430 -6.60 -11.11 11.68
C SER A 430 -8.09 -11.25 11.44
N ILE A 431 -8.48 -12.17 10.56
CA ILE A 431 -9.88 -12.57 10.36
C ILE A 431 -10.10 -13.94 10.99
N LEU A 432 -11.11 -14.06 11.83
CA LEU A 432 -11.58 -15.32 12.41
C LEU A 432 -12.94 -15.65 11.80
N LEU A 433 -13.01 -16.69 10.98
CA LEU A 433 -14.27 -17.10 10.37
C LEU A 433 -15.18 -17.80 11.39
N GLY A 434 -16.42 -17.34 11.49
CA GLY A 434 -17.42 -17.88 12.39
C GLY A 434 -18.04 -19.18 11.85
N ASN A 435 -18.34 -20.11 12.75
CA ASN A 435 -19.06 -21.33 12.38
C ASN A 435 -20.60 -21.20 12.50
N GLY A 436 -21.09 -20.02 12.99
CA GLY A 436 -22.51 -19.74 13.21
C GLY A 436 -23.13 -20.49 14.39
N ASN A 437 -22.30 -20.98 15.30
CA ASN A 437 -22.71 -21.66 16.54
C ASN A 437 -21.95 -21.12 17.77
N GLY A 438 -21.42 -19.89 17.65
CA GLY A 438 -20.63 -19.26 18.69
C GLY A 438 -19.18 -19.71 18.74
N THR A 439 -18.72 -20.56 17.79
CA THR A 439 -17.32 -20.98 17.66
C THR A 439 -16.68 -20.38 16.41
N PHE A 440 -15.35 -20.22 16.45
CA PHE A 440 -14.58 -19.61 15.37
C PHE A 440 -13.44 -20.51 14.89
N GLN A 441 -13.07 -20.37 13.63
CA GLN A 441 -11.92 -21.04 13.04
C GLN A 441 -10.62 -20.37 13.49
N ALA A 442 -9.47 -21.00 13.17
CA ALA A 442 -8.17 -20.40 13.41
C ALA A 442 -8.01 -19.09 12.60
N PRO A 443 -7.37 -18.05 13.16
CA PRO A 443 -7.24 -16.76 12.49
C PRO A 443 -6.36 -16.84 11.24
N THR A 444 -6.76 -16.13 10.19
CA THR A 444 -5.90 -15.80 9.07
C THR A 444 -5.44 -14.35 9.22
N SER A 445 -4.13 -14.13 9.25
CA SER A 445 -3.56 -12.80 9.49
C SER A 445 -3.06 -12.17 8.21
N TYR A 446 -3.41 -10.91 8.00
CA TYR A 446 -2.99 -10.07 6.87
C TYR A 446 -2.11 -8.95 7.40
N ARG A 447 -1.09 -8.59 6.61
CA ARG A 447 -0.24 -7.47 6.98
C ARG A 447 -1.06 -6.18 6.87
N ALA A 448 -1.14 -5.47 7.98
CA ALA A 448 -1.65 -4.10 8.05
C ALA A 448 -0.46 -3.12 8.21
N ALA A 449 -0.63 -2.09 8.98
CA ALA A 449 0.41 -1.12 9.30
C ALA A 449 1.43 -1.62 10.34
N LEU A 450 2.22 -0.73 10.94
CA LEU A 450 3.27 -1.13 11.92
C LEU A 450 2.68 -1.47 13.29
N ILE A 451 1.70 -0.68 13.75
CA ILE A 451 1.08 -0.80 15.08
C ILE A 451 -0.45 -0.62 14.93
N PRO A 452 -1.17 -1.62 14.39
CA PRO A 452 -2.62 -1.59 14.29
C PRO A 452 -3.29 -1.45 15.66
N VAL A 453 -4.16 -0.44 15.82
CA VAL A 453 -4.81 -0.14 17.10
C VAL A 453 -6.33 -0.10 17.03
N SER A 454 -6.91 0.18 15.86
CA SER A 454 -8.35 0.24 15.65
C SER A 454 -8.69 -0.32 14.27
N VAL A 455 -9.82 -1.02 14.15
CA VAL A 455 -10.33 -1.55 12.88
C VAL A 455 -11.79 -1.18 12.69
N ALA A 456 -12.13 -0.70 11.49
CA ALA A 456 -13.49 -0.49 11.01
C ALA A 456 -13.75 -1.31 9.74
N VAL A 457 -15.01 -1.68 9.53
CA VAL A 457 -15.44 -2.59 8.46
C VAL A 457 -16.40 -1.87 7.52
N GLY A 458 -16.14 -1.91 6.21
CA GLY A 458 -17.02 -1.34 5.19
C GLY A 458 -16.59 -1.73 3.78
N ASP A 459 -17.49 -1.59 2.81
CA ASP A 459 -17.17 -1.77 1.38
C ASP A 459 -16.64 -0.43 0.82
N PHE A 460 -15.32 -0.26 0.79
CA PHE A 460 -14.68 0.99 0.36
C PHE A 460 -14.52 1.10 -1.15
N ASN A 461 -14.70 -0.01 -1.89
CA ASN A 461 -14.52 -0.02 -3.34
C ASN A 461 -15.82 -0.23 -4.11
N GLY A 462 -16.97 -0.38 -3.44
CA GLY A 462 -18.28 -0.57 -4.04
C GLY A 462 -18.45 -1.92 -4.74
N ASP A 463 -17.64 -2.93 -4.39
CA ASP A 463 -17.70 -4.24 -5.01
C ASP A 463 -18.65 -5.21 -4.30
N GLY A 464 -19.14 -4.83 -3.13
CA GLY A 464 -20.09 -5.57 -2.33
C GLY A 464 -19.48 -6.48 -1.29
N ASN A 465 -18.17 -6.46 -1.10
CA ASN A 465 -17.52 -7.24 -0.07
C ASN A 465 -17.00 -6.34 1.03
N LEU A 466 -16.91 -6.91 2.24
CA LEU A 466 -16.42 -6.15 3.38
C LEU A 466 -14.89 -6.03 3.35
N ASP A 467 -14.44 -4.80 3.39
CA ASP A 467 -13.05 -4.40 3.50
C ASP A 467 -12.74 -3.93 4.92
N LEU A 468 -11.47 -3.68 5.21
CA LEU A 468 -11.03 -3.18 6.51
C LEU A 468 -10.34 -1.82 6.38
N ALA A 469 -10.64 -0.89 7.28
CA ALA A 469 -9.82 0.27 7.55
C ALA A 469 -9.17 0.10 8.92
N VAL A 470 -7.84 0.17 8.98
CA VAL A 470 -7.05 -0.10 10.19
C VAL A 470 -6.21 1.12 10.53
N ALA A 471 -6.47 1.74 11.67
CA ALA A 471 -5.66 2.86 12.15
C ALA A 471 -4.30 2.34 12.67
N ASP A 472 -3.23 3.01 12.27
CA ASP A 472 -1.86 2.68 12.61
C ASP A 472 -1.24 3.72 13.53
N TYR A 473 -0.97 3.32 14.76
CA TYR A 473 -0.28 4.17 15.72
C TYR A 473 1.22 4.23 15.41
N ASN A 474 1.69 5.38 14.94
CA ASN A 474 3.12 5.64 14.76
C ASN A 474 3.50 6.91 15.55
N GLY A 475 4.11 6.72 16.70
CA GLY A 475 4.24 7.72 17.76
C GLY A 475 5.08 8.98 17.48
N SER A 476 5.70 9.14 16.31
CA SER A 476 6.59 10.30 16.04
C SER A 476 6.67 10.73 14.57
N SER A 477 5.97 10.10 13.66
CA SER A 477 5.90 10.44 12.22
C SER A 477 4.44 10.54 11.82
N PRO A 478 4.09 11.14 10.69
CA PRO A 478 2.73 11.04 10.20
C PRO A 478 2.31 9.58 10.23
N ALA A 479 1.24 9.28 10.97
CA ALA A 479 0.68 7.95 11.05
C ALA A 479 -0.10 7.64 9.75
N SER A 480 -0.71 6.49 9.66
CA SER A 480 -1.49 6.10 8.50
C SER A 480 -2.76 5.37 8.90
N VAL A 481 -3.69 5.32 8.00
CA VAL A 481 -4.75 4.31 7.98
C VAL A 481 -4.46 3.34 6.86
N SER A 482 -4.41 2.04 7.17
CA SER A 482 -4.30 0.97 6.18
C SER A 482 -5.69 0.53 5.74
N VAL A 483 -5.97 0.58 4.45
CA VAL A 483 -7.19 0.02 3.87
C VAL A 483 -6.84 -1.31 3.23
N LEU A 484 -7.48 -2.38 3.71
CA LEU A 484 -7.32 -3.74 3.23
C LEU A 484 -8.57 -4.12 2.42
N LEU A 485 -8.45 -4.14 1.10
CA LEU A 485 -9.56 -4.52 0.21
C LEU A 485 -9.55 -6.03 -0.03
N GLN A 486 -10.72 -6.65 0.02
CA GLN A 486 -10.87 -8.00 -0.48
C GLN A 486 -10.56 -8.04 -1.97
N ALA A 487 -9.74 -9.01 -2.40
CA ALA A 487 -9.19 -9.04 -3.74
C ALA A 487 -9.61 -10.29 -4.50
N THR A 488 -9.94 -10.10 -5.79
CA THR A 488 -10.13 -11.21 -6.72
C THR A 488 -8.79 -11.89 -7.00
N VAL A 489 -8.78 -13.21 -7.06
CA VAL A 489 -7.59 -14.00 -7.36
C VAL A 489 -7.81 -14.75 -8.67
N VAL A 490 -6.84 -14.65 -9.58
CA VAL A 490 -6.85 -15.31 -10.87
C VAL A 490 -5.66 -16.25 -11.02
N SER A 491 -5.89 -17.41 -11.63
CA SER A 491 -4.87 -18.37 -12.03
C SER A 491 -4.89 -18.55 -13.54
N LEU A 492 -3.69 -18.54 -14.14
CA LEU A 492 -3.52 -18.86 -15.56
C LEU A 492 -2.95 -20.26 -15.71
N SER A 493 -3.49 -21.06 -16.64
CA SER A 493 -2.98 -22.42 -16.93
C SER A 493 -1.53 -22.39 -17.42
N THR A 494 -1.09 -21.30 -18.02
CA THR A 494 0.28 -21.05 -18.43
C THR A 494 0.54 -19.54 -18.55
N THR A 495 1.77 -19.11 -18.30
CA THR A 495 2.24 -17.76 -18.53
C THR A 495 3.02 -17.58 -19.82
N ARG A 496 3.12 -18.66 -20.65
CA ARG A 496 3.82 -18.65 -21.94
C ARG A 496 3.17 -19.60 -22.94
N LEU A 497 3.05 -19.15 -24.21
CA LEU A 497 2.75 -19.97 -25.36
C LEU A 497 3.89 -19.90 -26.36
N THR A 498 4.41 -21.07 -26.80
CA THR A 498 5.46 -21.16 -27.80
C THR A 498 4.92 -21.91 -29.01
N PHE A 499 4.86 -21.23 -30.14
CA PHE A 499 4.38 -21.79 -31.40
C PHE A 499 5.54 -22.41 -32.17
N ALA A 500 5.26 -23.51 -32.87
CA ALA A 500 6.20 -24.07 -33.82
C ALA A 500 6.50 -23.06 -34.96
N ASP A 501 7.62 -23.30 -35.67
CA ASP A 501 8.01 -22.51 -36.82
C ASP A 501 6.88 -22.52 -37.87
N GLN A 502 6.53 -21.33 -38.39
CA GLN A 502 5.41 -21.15 -39.30
C GLN A 502 5.80 -20.37 -40.54
N VAL A 503 5.41 -20.83 -41.71
CA VAL A 503 5.65 -20.11 -42.97
C VAL A 503 4.88 -18.79 -42.97
N ILE A 504 5.53 -17.70 -43.41
CA ILE A 504 4.91 -16.36 -43.48
C ILE A 504 3.57 -16.43 -44.21
N GLY A 505 2.55 -15.80 -43.64
CA GLY A 505 1.20 -15.74 -44.16
C GLY A 505 0.34 -16.97 -43.91
N THR A 506 0.92 -18.07 -43.37
CA THR A 506 0.15 -19.25 -42.96
C THR A 506 -0.14 -19.22 -41.46
N SER A 507 -1.24 -19.85 -41.03
CA SER A 507 -1.65 -19.85 -39.61
C SER A 507 -1.30 -21.16 -38.93
N SER A 508 -0.81 -21.09 -37.71
CA SER A 508 -0.60 -22.25 -36.83
C SER A 508 -1.92 -22.83 -36.34
N ALA A 509 -1.88 -24.03 -35.77
CA ALA A 509 -2.95 -24.46 -34.84
C ALA A 509 -3.04 -23.47 -33.67
N HIS A 510 -4.24 -23.31 -33.10
CA HIS A 510 -4.42 -22.47 -31.89
C HIS A 510 -3.86 -23.18 -30.65
N GLN A 511 -3.32 -22.39 -29.74
CA GLN A 511 -3.00 -22.81 -28.38
C GLN A 511 -3.87 -22.03 -27.42
N THR A 512 -4.22 -22.64 -26.28
CA THR A 512 -5.17 -22.07 -25.33
C THR A 512 -4.52 -21.73 -23.99
N VAL A 513 -4.98 -20.63 -23.39
CA VAL A 513 -4.77 -20.29 -21.99
C VAL A 513 -6.11 -20.33 -21.29
N THR A 514 -6.19 -21.06 -20.18
CA THR A 514 -7.35 -21.06 -19.30
C THR A 514 -7.12 -20.02 -18.22
N VAL A 515 -8.05 -19.10 -18.07
CA VAL A 515 -8.13 -18.11 -17.00
C VAL A 515 -9.14 -18.65 -16.00
N THR A 516 -8.70 -19.01 -14.82
CA THR A 516 -9.55 -19.54 -13.74
C THR A 516 -9.66 -18.49 -12.64
N ASN A 517 -10.88 -18.15 -12.28
CA ASN A 517 -11.16 -17.36 -11.10
C ASN A 517 -11.04 -18.27 -9.87
N THR A 518 -9.95 -18.14 -9.12
CA THR A 518 -9.72 -18.90 -7.88
C THR A 518 -10.15 -18.12 -6.64
N GLY A 519 -10.60 -16.88 -6.82
CA GLY A 519 -11.19 -16.04 -5.78
C GLY A 519 -12.70 -16.29 -5.63
N HIS A 520 -13.30 -15.60 -4.70
CA HIS A 520 -14.72 -15.68 -4.37
C HIS A 520 -15.57 -14.58 -5.06
N LEU A 521 -14.91 -13.56 -5.57
CA LEU A 521 -15.53 -12.46 -6.30
C LEU A 521 -15.61 -12.78 -7.79
N THR A 522 -16.58 -12.18 -8.49
CA THR A 522 -16.59 -12.26 -9.95
C THR A 522 -15.36 -11.59 -10.53
N LEU A 523 -14.54 -12.34 -11.26
CA LEU A 523 -13.43 -11.78 -12.03
C LEU A 523 -14.00 -10.98 -13.21
N LYS A 524 -14.00 -9.67 -13.10
CA LYS A 524 -14.43 -8.76 -14.18
C LYS A 524 -13.29 -8.61 -15.19
N VAL A 525 -13.50 -9.04 -16.42
CA VAL A 525 -12.51 -8.91 -17.51
C VAL A 525 -12.85 -7.68 -18.33
N ALA A 526 -12.04 -6.64 -18.19
CA ALA A 526 -12.25 -5.36 -18.88
C ALA A 526 -11.83 -5.42 -20.36
N SER A 527 -10.70 -6.08 -20.65
CA SER A 527 -10.24 -6.29 -22.02
C SER A 527 -9.19 -7.40 -22.13
N ILE A 528 -9.12 -8.04 -23.29
CA ILE A 528 -8.05 -8.97 -23.67
C ILE A 528 -7.47 -8.51 -25.00
N SER A 529 -6.18 -8.19 -25.00
CA SER A 529 -5.49 -7.67 -26.19
C SER A 529 -4.15 -8.35 -26.40
N ILE A 530 -3.65 -8.30 -27.63
CA ILE A 530 -2.27 -8.71 -27.95
C ILE A 530 -1.42 -7.46 -28.04
N THR A 531 -0.30 -7.45 -27.30
CA THR A 531 0.58 -6.30 -27.12
C THR A 531 2.03 -6.64 -27.48
N ARG A 532 2.93 -5.69 -27.43
CA ARG A 532 4.36 -5.73 -27.79
C ARG A 532 4.64 -5.72 -29.29
N LYS A 533 5.95 -5.74 -29.63
CA LYS A 533 6.50 -5.42 -30.96
C LYS A 533 5.87 -6.18 -32.13
N ASN A 534 5.56 -7.47 -31.96
CA ASN A 534 5.06 -8.30 -33.04
C ASN A 534 3.59 -8.72 -32.82
N ALA A 535 2.78 -7.86 -32.21
CA ALA A 535 1.38 -8.14 -31.92
C ALA A 535 0.57 -8.54 -33.16
N ALA A 536 0.86 -7.96 -34.33
CA ALA A 536 0.20 -8.24 -35.60
C ALA A 536 0.45 -9.67 -36.16
N ASP A 537 1.44 -10.38 -35.62
CA ASP A 537 1.73 -11.77 -35.97
C ASP A 537 0.85 -12.78 -35.21
N PHE A 538 0.04 -12.32 -34.27
CA PHE A 538 -0.79 -13.15 -33.42
C PHE A 538 -2.23 -12.63 -33.42
N SER A 539 -3.18 -13.53 -33.25
CA SER A 539 -4.58 -13.20 -33.06
C SER A 539 -5.15 -14.00 -31.90
N GLN A 540 -6.13 -13.46 -31.20
CA GLN A 540 -6.81 -14.15 -30.11
C GLN A 540 -8.33 -14.14 -30.30
N ALA A 541 -8.97 -15.18 -29.77
CA ALA A 541 -10.39 -15.27 -29.55
C ALA A 541 -10.61 -15.80 -28.12
N ASN A 542 -11.64 -15.35 -27.43
CA ASN A 542 -11.92 -15.79 -26.08
C ASN A 542 -13.42 -15.90 -25.79
N ASN A 543 -13.76 -16.60 -24.71
CA ASN A 543 -15.13 -16.74 -24.21
C ASN A 543 -15.29 -16.17 -22.80
N CYS A 544 -14.39 -15.26 -22.35
CA CYS A 544 -14.39 -14.70 -21.00
C CYS A 544 -15.57 -13.77 -20.71
N GLY A 545 -16.22 -13.22 -21.74
CA GLY A 545 -17.33 -12.28 -21.56
C GLY A 545 -16.91 -11.07 -20.73
N THR A 546 -17.84 -10.54 -19.92
CA THR A 546 -17.58 -9.42 -19.01
C THR A 546 -17.17 -9.89 -17.61
N GLY A 547 -17.26 -11.21 -17.32
CA GLY A 547 -16.85 -11.72 -16.02
C GLY A 547 -16.88 -13.26 -15.93
N VAL A 548 -16.05 -13.77 -15.05
CA VAL A 548 -15.93 -15.21 -14.72
C VAL A 548 -16.34 -15.38 -13.26
N SER A 549 -17.38 -16.17 -13.01
CA SER A 549 -17.88 -16.44 -11.65
C SER A 549 -16.83 -17.13 -10.77
N PRO A 550 -16.96 -17.07 -9.43
CA PRO A 550 -16.12 -17.81 -8.49
C PRO A 550 -16.00 -19.28 -8.86
N GLY A 551 -14.79 -19.82 -8.84
CA GLY A 551 -14.49 -21.21 -9.26
C GLY A 551 -14.66 -21.49 -10.76
N GLY A 552 -15.20 -20.54 -11.52
CA GLY A 552 -15.38 -20.64 -12.97
C GLY A 552 -14.07 -20.40 -13.74
N HIS A 553 -14.14 -20.70 -15.04
CA HIS A 553 -13.01 -20.44 -15.94
C HIS A 553 -13.48 -20.00 -17.32
N CYS A 554 -12.58 -19.32 -18.04
CA CYS A 554 -12.76 -19.04 -19.45
C CYS A 554 -11.46 -19.35 -20.21
N THR A 555 -11.53 -19.39 -21.52
CA THR A 555 -10.38 -19.72 -22.37
C THR A 555 -10.06 -18.63 -23.36
N ILE A 556 -8.76 -18.42 -23.59
CA ILE A 556 -8.22 -17.54 -24.62
C ILE A 556 -7.48 -18.42 -25.61
N SER A 557 -7.95 -18.48 -26.84
CA SER A 557 -7.33 -19.20 -27.95
C SER A 557 -6.45 -18.25 -28.74
N VAL A 558 -5.17 -18.57 -28.89
CA VAL A 558 -4.19 -17.74 -29.62
C VAL A 558 -3.73 -18.50 -30.86
N THR A 559 -3.64 -17.79 -32.00
CA THR A 559 -3.14 -18.31 -33.26
C THR A 559 -1.95 -17.46 -33.70
N PHE A 560 -0.91 -18.10 -34.23
CA PHE A 560 0.28 -17.45 -34.76
C PHE A 560 0.25 -17.44 -36.29
N LYS A 561 0.38 -16.26 -36.91
CA LYS A 561 0.44 -16.05 -38.37
C LYS A 561 1.51 -15.01 -38.65
N PRO A 562 2.80 -15.41 -38.81
CA PRO A 562 3.88 -14.48 -39.00
C PRO A 562 3.75 -13.70 -40.31
N ILE A 563 4.06 -12.41 -40.24
CA ILE A 563 4.11 -11.51 -41.41
C ILE A 563 5.55 -11.26 -41.88
N GLN A 564 6.56 -11.66 -41.10
CA GLN A 564 7.97 -11.55 -41.45
C GLN A 564 8.77 -12.77 -40.96
N ALA A 565 9.93 -13.02 -41.56
CA ALA A 565 10.85 -14.04 -41.10
C ALA A 565 11.54 -13.70 -39.78
N GLY A 566 11.97 -14.75 -39.07
CA GLY A 566 12.71 -14.65 -37.82
C GLY A 566 11.83 -14.73 -36.56
N PRO A 567 12.43 -14.56 -35.35
CA PRO A 567 11.71 -14.64 -34.08
C PRO A 567 10.65 -13.56 -33.97
N ARG A 568 9.45 -13.97 -33.58
CA ARG A 568 8.27 -13.13 -33.36
C ARG A 568 7.89 -13.23 -31.88
N MET A 569 7.70 -12.11 -31.22
CA MET A 569 7.40 -12.05 -29.79
C MET A 569 6.29 -11.04 -29.53
N ALA A 570 5.28 -11.48 -28.75
CA ALA A 570 4.16 -10.66 -28.33
C ALA A 570 3.75 -11.05 -26.90
N ALA A 571 2.65 -10.52 -26.40
CA ALA A 571 2.02 -10.96 -25.17
C ALA A 571 0.50 -10.81 -25.26
N VAL A 572 -0.25 -11.78 -24.73
CA VAL A 572 -1.65 -11.56 -24.36
C VAL A 572 -1.62 -10.73 -23.06
N THR A 573 -2.36 -9.64 -23.05
CA THR A 573 -2.55 -8.77 -21.88
C THR A 573 -4.04 -8.79 -21.52
N ILE A 574 -4.34 -9.21 -20.30
CA ILE A 574 -5.69 -9.34 -19.76
C ILE A 574 -5.84 -8.26 -18.70
N MET A 575 -6.70 -7.28 -18.96
CA MET A 575 -7.09 -6.26 -17.99
C MET A 575 -8.29 -6.78 -17.22
N ASP A 576 -8.13 -6.96 -15.93
CA ASP A 576 -9.15 -7.49 -15.02
C ASP A 576 -9.11 -6.77 -13.67
N ASN A 577 -9.99 -7.16 -12.74
CA ASN A 577 -10.03 -6.61 -11.37
C ASN A 577 -9.25 -7.47 -10.36
N ALA A 578 -8.46 -8.44 -10.81
CA ALA A 578 -7.67 -9.27 -9.90
C ALA A 578 -6.35 -8.61 -9.50
N VAL A 579 -5.82 -9.04 -8.36
CA VAL A 579 -4.46 -8.62 -7.91
C VAL A 579 -3.43 -8.96 -8.98
N GLY A 580 -2.57 -7.98 -9.26
CA GLY A 580 -1.52 -8.13 -10.28
C GLY A 580 -1.99 -7.87 -11.72
N SER A 581 -3.20 -7.36 -11.91
CA SER A 581 -3.66 -6.88 -13.24
C SER A 581 -2.75 -5.77 -13.78
N PRO A 582 -2.41 -5.76 -15.08
CA PRO A 582 -2.85 -6.73 -16.08
C PRO A 582 -2.10 -8.07 -16.01
N GLN A 583 -2.83 -9.17 -16.13
CA GLN A 583 -2.22 -10.48 -16.29
C GLN A 583 -1.59 -10.61 -17.67
N THR A 584 -0.46 -11.29 -17.77
CA THR A 584 0.26 -11.40 -19.05
C THR A 584 0.66 -12.83 -19.39
N VAL A 585 0.51 -13.19 -20.67
CA VAL A 585 1.00 -14.46 -21.22
C VAL A 585 1.97 -14.16 -22.37
N ALA A 586 3.22 -14.58 -22.22
CA ALA A 586 4.24 -14.37 -23.24
C ALA A 586 3.98 -15.25 -24.47
N LEU A 587 4.07 -14.67 -25.65
CA LEU A 587 3.91 -15.35 -26.95
C LEU A 587 5.23 -15.37 -27.70
N SER A 588 5.59 -16.51 -28.28
CA SER A 588 6.78 -16.62 -29.13
C SER A 588 6.55 -17.62 -30.27
N GLY A 589 7.17 -17.37 -31.44
CA GLY A 589 7.18 -18.23 -32.62
C GLY A 589 8.23 -17.74 -33.62
N THR A 590 8.53 -18.53 -34.64
CA THR A 590 9.47 -18.18 -35.74
C THR A 590 8.72 -18.14 -37.06
N GLY A 591 8.83 -17.02 -37.78
CA GLY A 591 8.37 -16.93 -39.16
C GLY A 591 9.44 -17.47 -40.14
N LEU A 592 9.04 -18.30 -41.11
CA LEU A 592 9.89 -18.84 -42.13
C LEU A 592 9.48 -18.31 -43.50
N THR A 593 10.44 -18.11 -44.44
CA THR A 593 10.14 -17.81 -45.86
C THR A 593 9.99 -19.12 -46.64
N SER A 594 9.27 -19.10 -47.75
CA SER A 594 9.05 -20.26 -48.62
C SER A 594 10.32 -20.69 -49.36
N GLY A 595 11.36 -19.82 -49.47
CA GLY A 595 12.67 -20.08 -50.06
C GLY A 595 13.80 -20.00 -49.02
N PRO A 596 15.08 -20.05 -49.42
CA PRO A 596 16.20 -19.80 -48.51
C PRO A 596 16.15 -18.35 -48.02
N ASN A 597 16.43 -18.13 -46.74
CA ASN A 597 16.45 -16.79 -46.16
C ASN A 597 17.65 -16.60 -45.22
N ALA A 598 18.55 -15.72 -45.64
CA ALA A 598 19.76 -15.38 -44.90
C ALA A 598 19.51 -14.16 -44.01
N THR A 599 19.42 -14.34 -42.71
CA THR A 599 19.26 -13.26 -41.74
C THR A 599 20.53 -13.09 -40.92
N LEU A 600 21.07 -11.87 -40.91
CA LEU A 600 22.27 -11.49 -40.14
C LEU A 600 21.90 -10.66 -38.90
N SER A 601 22.51 -10.98 -37.76
CA SER A 601 22.40 -10.21 -36.55
C SER A 601 23.71 -10.21 -35.77
N PRO A 602 24.27 -9.03 -35.47
CA PRO A 602 23.93 -7.70 -35.97
C PRO A 602 24.34 -7.47 -37.41
N THR A 603 23.74 -6.48 -38.09
CA THR A 603 24.13 -6.05 -39.46
C THR A 603 25.26 -5.02 -39.46
N SER A 604 25.76 -4.62 -38.33
CA SER A 604 26.90 -3.72 -38.16
C SER A 604 27.68 -4.05 -36.89
N ILE A 605 28.99 -3.97 -36.94
CA ILE A 605 29.89 -4.14 -35.82
C ILE A 605 30.81 -2.93 -35.74
N SER A 606 30.84 -2.32 -34.53
CA SER A 606 31.73 -1.19 -34.25
C SER A 606 32.74 -1.57 -33.16
N PHE A 607 34.02 -1.47 -33.48
CA PHE A 607 35.09 -1.71 -32.53
C PHE A 607 35.45 -0.43 -31.78
N THR A 608 35.75 -0.55 -30.49
CA THR A 608 36.34 0.54 -29.72
C THR A 608 37.69 0.97 -30.28
N THR A 609 38.17 2.15 -29.92
CA THR A 609 39.49 2.64 -30.33
C THR A 609 40.57 1.60 -29.98
N GLN A 610 41.38 1.20 -30.98
CA GLN A 610 42.38 0.17 -30.86
C GLN A 610 43.77 0.76 -31.18
N VAL A 611 44.77 0.42 -30.41
CA VAL A 611 46.14 0.84 -30.62
C VAL A 611 46.68 0.19 -31.91
N VAL A 612 47.28 0.98 -32.79
CA VAL A 612 47.85 0.50 -34.06
C VAL A 612 48.77 -0.68 -33.80
N GLY A 613 48.63 -1.74 -34.65
CA GLY A 613 49.39 -2.98 -34.57
C GLY A 613 48.85 -3.99 -33.53
N THR A 614 47.91 -3.62 -32.63
CA THR A 614 47.31 -4.54 -31.68
C THR A 614 45.95 -5.05 -32.19
N THR A 615 45.54 -6.25 -31.73
CA THR A 615 44.27 -6.87 -32.12
C THR A 615 43.21 -6.70 -31.05
N SER A 616 42.00 -6.30 -31.43
CA SER A 616 40.82 -6.19 -30.52
C SER A 616 40.34 -7.55 -30.04
N PRO A 617 39.55 -7.60 -28.95
CA PRO A 617 38.67 -8.75 -28.71
C PRO A 617 37.77 -9.00 -29.92
N ALA A 618 37.41 -10.27 -30.15
CA ALA A 618 36.53 -10.66 -31.23
C ALA A 618 35.08 -10.22 -30.92
N GLN A 619 34.37 -9.76 -31.93
CA GLN A 619 32.92 -9.56 -31.93
C GLN A 619 32.30 -10.46 -33.01
N SER A 620 31.07 -10.92 -32.81
CA SER A 620 30.44 -11.90 -33.65
C SER A 620 29.15 -11.41 -34.29
N ALA A 621 28.94 -11.81 -35.56
CA ALA A 621 27.64 -11.77 -36.21
C ALA A 621 27.14 -13.20 -36.43
N THR A 622 25.84 -13.43 -36.28
CA THR A 622 25.19 -14.71 -36.49
C THR A 622 24.44 -14.68 -37.83
N LEU A 623 24.65 -15.66 -38.67
CA LEU A 623 23.87 -15.92 -39.88
C LEU A 623 22.90 -17.07 -39.59
N ILE A 624 21.59 -16.85 -39.84
CA ILE A 624 20.55 -17.84 -39.61
C ILE A 624 19.73 -18.00 -40.89
N ASN A 625 19.40 -19.27 -41.24
CA ASN A 625 18.44 -19.55 -42.30
C ASN A 625 17.02 -19.65 -41.76
N TYR A 626 16.20 -18.60 -41.94
CA TYR A 626 14.76 -18.63 -41.66
C TYR A 626 13.91 -19.02 -42.88
N GLY A 627 14.49 -19.63 -43.87
CA GLY A 627 13.79 -20.22 -45.00
C GLY A 627 13.45 -21.70 -44.81
N VAL A 628 12.46 -22.21 -45.54
CA VAL A 628 12.09 -23.64 -45.49
C VAL A 628 13.01 -24.50 -46.40
N THR A 629 13.86 -23.87 -47.19
CA THR A 629 14.85 -24.55 -48.04
C THR A 629 16.26 -24.23 -47.57
N THR A 630 17.18 -25.11 -47.89
CA THR A 630 18.60 -24.98 -47.53
C THR A 630 19.22 -23.71 -48.11
N LEU A 631 19.89 -22.91 -47.24
CA LEU A 631 20.71 -21.78 -47.60
C LEU A 631 22.10 -22.30 -48.01
N SER A 632 22.47 -22.18 -49.28
CA SER A 632 23.80 -22.51 -49.76
C SER A 632 24.71 -21.30 -49.66
N ILE A 633 25.89 -21.44 -49.03
CA ILE A 633 26.89 -20.37 -48.81
C ILE A 633 28.06 -20.59 -49.75
N ALA A 634 28.21 -19.70 -50.71
CA ALA A 634 29.29 -19.76 -51.69
C ALA A 634 30.62 -19.17 -51.17
N GLY A 635 30.56 -18.23 -50.20
CA GLY A 635 31.74 -17.66 -49.60
C GLY A 635 31.48 -16.56 -48.59
N ILE A 636 32.46 -16.33 -47.71
CA ILE A 636 32.42 -15.24 -46.69
C ILE A 636 33.75 -14.50 -46.80
N ALA A 637 33.70 -13.22 -47.17
CA ALA A 637 34.91 -12.40 -47.38
C ALA A 637 34.76 -11.00 -46.77
N ILE A 638 35.87 -10.44 -46.30
CA ILE A 638 35.94 -9.02 -45.91
C ILE A 638 36.33 -8.18 -47.12
N THR A 639 35.58 -7.15 -47.40
CA THR A 639 35.80 -6.22 -48.54
C THR A 639 35.77 -4.75 -48.07
N GLY A 640 36.25 -3.84 -48.89
CA GLY A 640 36.29 -2.40 -48.64
C GLY A 640 37.68 -1.84 -48.47
N THR A 641 37.79 -0.51 -48.41
CA THR A 641 39.08 0.22 -48.44
C THR A 641 40.04 -0.19 -47.34
N ASN A 642 39.52 -0.57 -46.16
CA ASN A 642 40.34 -0.96 -45.02
C ASN A 642 40.17 -2.44 -44.64
N ALA A 643 39.82 -3.32 -45.57
CA ALA A 643 39.60 -4.74 -45.36
C ALA A 643 40.73 -5.44 -44.61
N ASN A 644 41.97 -5.07 -44.89
CA ASN A 644 43.19 -5.61 -44.26
C ASN A 644 43.37 -5.23 -42.78
N ASN A 645 42.52 -4.34 -42.27
CA ASN A 645 42.50 -4.01 -40.82
C ASN A 645 41.54 -4.90 -40.03
N PHE A 646 40.81 -5.77 -40.68
CA PHE A 646 39.88 -6.70 -40.07
C PHE A 646 40.19 -8.13 -40.47
N ALA A 647 39.96 -9.05 -39.59
CA ALA A 647 40.08 -10.48 -39.86
C ALA A 647 38.80 -11.18 -39.38
N GLN A 648 38.41 -12.24 -40.06
CA GLN A 648 37.25 -13.05 -39.68
C GLN A 648 37.60 -14.54 -39.65
N THR A 649 36.91 -15.24 -38.78
CA THR A 649 36.76 -16.71 -38.74
C THR A 649 35.31 -17.04 -38.64
N HIS A 650 34.86 -18.21 -39.12
CA HIS A 650 33.44 -18.59 -39.04
C HIS A 650 33.26 -20.08 -38.83
N THR A 651 32.11 -20.43 -38.25
CA THR A 651 31.63 -21.82 -38.09
C THR A 651 30.68 -22.24 -39.22
N CYS A 652 30.46 -21.37 -40.21
CA CYS A 652 29.59 -21.63 -41.35
C CYS A 652 30.21 -22.68 -42.26
N GLY A 653 29.49 -23.76 -42.53
CA GLY A 653 29.81 -24.68 -43.61
C GLY A 653 29.42 -24.11 -44.98
N THR A 654 29.27 -24.99 -45.95
CA THR A 654 28.79 -24.60 -47.30
C THR A 654 27.26 -24.47 -47.38
N SER A 655 26.56 -24.83 -46.34
CA SER A 655 25.09 -24.72 -46.29
C SER A 655 24.53 -24.68 -44.85
N LEU A 656 23.33 -24.07 -44.68
CA LEU A 656 22.54 -24.09 -43.48
C LEU A 656 21.14 -24.62 -43.82
N THR A 657 20.70 -25.65 -43.09
CA THR A 657 19.31 -26.13 -43.13
C THR A 657 18.35 -25.14 -42.46
N THR A 658 17.05 -25.34 -42.63
CA THR A 658 16.00 -24.51 -41.95
C THR A 658 16.27 -24.40 -40.47
N GLY A 659 16.24 -23.18 -39.94
CA GLY A 659 16.46 -22.85 -38.50
C GLY A 659 17.93 -22.94 -38.07
N ALA A 660 18.82 -23.48 -38.88
CA ALA A 660 20.23 -23.59 -38.54
C ALA A 660 20.94 -22.23 -38.60
N SER A 661 21.96 -22.09 -37.76
CA SER A 661 22.76 -20.87 -37.67
C SER A 661 24.26 -21.16 -37.63
N CYS A 662 25.04 -20.16 -37.99
CA CYS A 662 26.48 -20.17 -37.83
C CYS A 662 26.99 -18.80 -37.36
N SER A 663 28.15 -18.78 -36.74
CA SER A 663 28.80 -17.55 -36.24
C SER A 663 29.97 -17.12 -37.10
N ILE A 664 30.06 -15.82 -37.34
CA ILE A 664 31.17 -15.15 -38.00
C ILE A 664 31.84 -14.25 -36.96
N SER A 665 33.02 -14.59 -36.53
CA SER A 665 33.81 -13.90 -35.53
C SER A 665 34.78 -12.94 -36.21
N ILE A 666 34.73 -11.67 -35.84
CA ILE A 666 35.50 -10.59 -36.46
C ILE A 666 36.43 -9.94 -35.45
N THR A 667 37.66 -9.68 -35.82
CA THR A 667 38.65 -8.91 -35.05
C THR A 667 39.08 -7.69 -35.82
N PHE A 668 39.54 -6.66 -35.11
CA PHE A 668 40.04 -5.41 -35.66
C PHE A 668 41.51 -5.19 -35.27
N LYS A 669 42.42 -5.01 -36.26
CA LYS A 669 43.84 -4.74 -36.07
C LYS A 669 44.25 -3.58 -36.98
N PRO A 670 44.10 -2.32 -36.52
CA PRO A 670 44.42 -1.17 -37.34
C PRO A 670 45.92 -1.12 -37.73
N THR A 671 46.21 -0.83 -38.99
CA THR A 671 47.59 -0.63 -39.48
C THR A 671 48.00 0.83 -39.41
N ASN A 672 47.07 1.76 -39.32
CA ASN A 672 47.29 3.20 -39.21
C ASN A 672 46.22 3.84 -38.30
N SER A 673 46.46 5.07 -37.85
CA SER A 673 45.53 5.84 -37.07
C SER A 673 44.33 6.35 -37.88
N GLY A 674 43.22 6.69 -37.21
CA GLY A 674 42.00 7.21 -37.80
C GLY A 674 40.93 6.14 -38.07
N ASN A 675 39.81 6.58 -38.65
CA ASN A 675 38.65 5.72 -38.93
C ASN A 675 38.97 4.65 -39.96
N ARG A 676 38.57 3.42 -39.69
CA ARG A 676 38.69 2.25 -40.53
C ARG A 676 37.31 1.65 -40.77
N THR A 677 36.96 1.40 -42.02
CA THR A 677 35.70 0.79 -42.41
C THR A 677 35.90 -0.34 -43.42
N ALA A 678 35.09 -1.37 -43.28
CA ALA A 678 35.03 -2.51 -44.18
C ALA A 678 33.64 -3.17 -44.11
N ALA A 679 33.47 -4.28 -44.79
CA ALA A 679 32.27 -5.10 -44.64
C ALA A 679 32.60 -6.58 -44.79
N VAL A 680 31.96 -7.42 -43.98
CA VAL A 680 31.85 -8.85 -44.29
C VAL A 680 30.72 -9.03 -45.28
N ASN A 681 31.01 -9.65 -46.42
CA ASN A 681 30.03 -10.05 -47.42
C ASN A 681 29.90 -11.56 -47.43
N ILE A 682 28.69 -12.06 -47.37
CA ILE A 682 28.33 -13.47 -47.43
C ILE A 682 27.60 -13.68 -48.75
N THR A 683 28.20 -14.41 -49.66
CA THR A 683 27.59 -14.79 -50.94
C THR A 683 26.82 -16.08 -50.72
N ASP A 684 25.52 -16.06 -50.99
CA ASP A 684 24.59 -17.16 -50.78
C ASP A 684 23.49 -17.20 -51.83
N ASN A 685 22.58 -18.17 -51.78
CA ASN A 685 21.45 -18.32 -52.70
C ASN A 685 20.15 -17.67 -52.22
N ALA A 686 20.17 -16.87 -51.11
CA ALA A 686 19.00 -16.15 -50.68
C ALA A 686 18.83 -14.81 -51.41
N VAL A 687 17.62 -14.28 -51.35
CA VAL A 687 17.31 -12.94 -51.87
C VAL A 687 18.14 -11.89 -51.15
N GLY A 688 18.73 -10.96 -51.90
CA GLY A 688 19.55 -9.89 -51.32
C GLY A 688 21.03 -10.25 -51.16
N SER A 689 21.46 -11.43 -51.67
CA SER A 689 22.88 -11.79 -51.68
C SER A 689 23.74 -10.81 -52.55
N PRO A 690 24.96 -10.42 -52.08
CA PRO A 690 25.59 -10.86 -50.83
C PRO A 690 25.02 -10.17 -49.60
N GLN A 691 24.77 -10.93 -48.52
CA GLN A 691 24.40 -10.37 -47.21
C GLN A 691 25.60 -9.63 -46.64
N LYS A 692 25.35 -8.53 -45.90
CA LYS A 692 26.42 -7.62 -45.51
C LYS A 692 26.38 -7.28 -44.01
N VAL A 693 27.54 -7.40 -43.34
CA VAL A 693 27.82 -6.81 -42.03
C VAL A 693 28.80 -5.66 -42.19
N THR A 694 28.37 -4.45 -41.85
CA THR A 694 29.27 -3.28 -41.91
C THR A 694 30.21 -3.27 -40.70
N LEU A 695 31.49 -2.97 -40.95
CA LEU A 695 32.53 -2.93 -39.93
C LEU A 695 33.05 -1.51 -39.78
N SER A 696 33.26 -1.05 -38.56
CA SER A 696 33.92 0.22 -38.26
C SER A 696 34.80 0.08 -37.02
N GLY A 697 35.88 0.87 -36.99
CA GLY A 697 36.77 0.97 -35.85
C GLY A 697 37.71 2.16 -36.00
N VAL A 698 38.34 2.57 -34.93
CA VAL A 698 39.29 3.69 -34.92
C VAL A 698 40.67 3.19 -34.48
N GLY A 699 41.70 3.39 -35.29
CA GLY A 699 43.07 3.15 -34.91
C GLY A 699 43.67 4.36 -34.17
N THR A 700 44.46 4.14 -33.13
CA THR A 700 45.18 5.20 -32.41
C THR A 700 46.66 4.85 -32.29
N ILE A 701 47.53 5.86 -32.42
CA ILE A 701 48.95 5.76 -32.09
C ILE A 701 49.24 6.15 -30.63
N ALA A 702 48.26 6.68 -29.93
CA ALA A 702 48.38 7.05 -28.50
C ALA A 702 48.00 5.86 -27.61
N LYS A 703 48.99 5.20 -27.01
CA LYS A 703 48.81 4.09 -26.09
C LYS A 703 48.84 4.60 -24.64
N LEU A 704 47.75 4.36 -23.88
CA LEU A 704 47.70 4.62 -22.48
C LEU A 704 47.84 3.32 -21.64
N SER A 705 48.57 3.43 -20.53
CA SER A 705 48.70 2.32 -19.58
C SER A 705 48.87 2.85 -18.15
N PRO A 706 48.03 2.44 -17.18
CA PRO A 706 46.78 1.68 -17.31
C PRO A 706 45.62 2.52 -17.89
N LEU A 707 44.52 1.85 -18.27
CA LEU A 707 43.31 2.52 -18.77
C LEU A 707 42.32 2.91 -17.68
N SER A 708 42.62 2.57 -16.43
CA SER A 708 41.83 2.96 -15.25
C SER A 708 42.74 3.14 -14.03
N LEU A 709 42.39 4.12 -13.17
CA LEU A 709 43.01 4.31 -11.87
C LEU A 709 41.93 4.19 -10.78
N SER A 710 42.22 3.37 -9.77
CA SER A 710 41.34 3.21 -8.61
C SER A 710 42.10 3.61 -7.34
N PHE A 711 41.61 4.62 -6.63
CA PHE A 711 42.26 5.19 -5.46
C PHE A 711 41.78 4.58 -4.14
N GLY A 712 40.86 3.60 -4.20
CA GLY A 712 40.31 2.97 -3.00
C GLY A 712 39.52 3.98 -2.12
N SER A 713 39.52 3.70 -0.82
CA SER A 713 38.89 4.56 0.19
C SER A 713 39.83 5.64 0.69
N VAL A 714 39.48 6.89 0.57
CA VAL A 714 40.26 8.07 1.01
C VAL A 714 39.37 8.93 1.92
N VAL A 715 39.90 9.37 3.03
CA VAL A 715 39.19 10.25 3.97
C VAL A 715 38.88 11.59 3.27
N ILE A 716 37.65 12.08 3.49
CA ILE A 716 37.21 13.38 2.93
C ILE A 716 38.22 14.44 3.25
N ASP A 717 38.50 15.36 2.31
CA ASP A 717 39.43 16.46 2.33
C ASP A 717 40.92 16.10 2.48
N THR A 718 41.25 14.81 2.53
CA THR A 718 42.64 14.33 2.41
C THR A 718 42.96 13.90 0.98
N THR A 719 44.24 14.00 0.61
CA THR A 719 44.68 13.66 -0.74
C THR A 719 45.32 12.26 -0.77
N SER A 720 44.96 11.43 -1.71
CA SER A 720 45.58 10.13 -1.92
C SER A 720 47.03 10.21 -2.39
N PRO A 721 47.82 9.15 -2.23
CA PRO A 721 49.05 8.99 -3.05
C PRO A 721 48.71 9.14 -4.54
N SER A 722 49.67 9.68 -5.32
CA SER A 722 49.51 9.79 -6.79
C SER A 722 49.59 8.42 -7.45
N GLN A 723 48.77 8.21 -8.48
CA GLN A 723 48.90 7.08 -9.39
C GLN A 723 49.25 7.62 -10.79
N THR A 724 50.00 6.86 -11.57
CA THR A 724 50.55 7.33 -12.84
C THR A 724 49.96 6.58 -14.01
N VAL A 725 49.61 7.33 -15.05
CA VAL A 725 49.29 6.83 -16.41
C VAL A 725 50.44 7.19 -17.33
N THR A 726 50.91 6.24 -18.07
CA THR A 726 51.94 6.47 -19.13
C THR A 726 51.22 6.63 -20.47
N LEU A 727 51.46 7.72 -21.16
CA LEU A 727 51.10 7.93 -22.59
C LEU A 727 52.33 7.62 -23.43
N THR A 728 52.18 6.68 -24.37
CA THR A 728 53.26 6.29 -25.32
C THR A 728 52.80 6.49 -26.77
N ASN A 729 53.58 7.13 -27.57
CA ASN A 729 53.39 7.16 -29.01
C ASN A 729 53.94 5.86 -29.64
N VAL A 730 53.06 4.96 -30.04
CA VAL A 730 53.42 3.68 -30.67
C VAL A 730 53.37 3.76 -32.21
N GLY A 731 53.12 4.94 -32.76
CA GLY A 731 53.13 5.16 -34.21
C GLY A 731 54.51 5.50 -34.77
N THR A 732 54.54 5.69 -36.07
CA THR A 732 55.76 6.12 -36.82
C THR A 732 55.83 7.64 -37.05
N THR A 733 54.73 8.37 -36.70
CA THR A 733 54.61 9.82 -36.83
C THR A 733 54.51 10.47 -35.45
N THR A 734 54.84 11.76 -35.38
CA THR A 734 54.74 12.52 -34.12
C THR A 734 53.27 12.61 -33.64
N LEU A 735 53.05 12.27 -32.36
CA LEU A 735 51.78 12.46 -31.66
C LEU A 735 51.76 13.88 -31.06
N SER A 736 50.89 14.74 -31.59
CA SER A 736 50.65 16.09 -31.01
C SER A 736 49.63 16.00 -29.88
N ILE A 737 49.95 16.58 -28.72
CA ILE A 737 49.11 16.64 -27.55
C ILE A 737 48.49 18.02 -27.48
N ILE A 738 47.19 18.11 -27.57
CA ILE A 738 46.43 19.36 -27.62
C ILE A 738 46.05 19.80 -26.18
N GLY A 739 45.80 18.83 -25.31
CA GLY A 739 45.43 19.12 -23.92
C GLY A 739 45.23 17.87 -23.09
N ILE A 740 45.45 17.99 -21.78
CA ILE A 740 45.23 16.92 -20.80
C ILE A 740 44.33 17.50 -19.68
N GLY A 741 43.19 16.92 -19.47
CA GLY A 741 42.22 17.42 -18.49
C GLY A 741 41.33 16.35 -17.89
N ILE A 742 40.72 16.62 -16.74
CA ILE A 742 39.80 15.71 -16.08
C ILE A 742 38.37 16.27 -16.23
N THR A 743 37.42 15.40 -16.61
CA THR A 743 36.02 15.74 -16.82
C THR A 743 35.11 14.73 -16.11
N GLY A 744 33.82 15.06 -15.95
CA GLY A 744 32.80 14.20 -15.34
C GLY A 744 32.25 14.84 -14.05
N THR A 745 31.17 14.25 -13.54
CA THR A 745 30.39 14.79 -12.39
C THR A 745 31.24 15.07 -11.16
N ASN A 746 32.29 14.27 -10.92
CA ASN A 746 33.17 14.42 -9.76
C ASN A 746 34.61 14.85 -10.16
N ALA A 747 34.78 15.51 -11.30
CA ALA A 747 36.10 15.90 -11.79
C ALA A 747 36.91 16.73 -10.76
N GLY A 748 36.23 17.62 -10.02
CA GLY A 748 36.88 18.44 -8.97
C GLY A 748 37.45 17.66 -7.79
N ASN A 749 37.18 16.36 -7.68
CA ASN A 749 37.78 15.48 -6.66
C ASN A 749 39.11 14.84 -7.12
N PHE A 750 39.53 15.08 -8.35
CA PHE A 750 40.74 14.56 -8.92
C PHE A 750 41.62 15.70 -9.44
N ALA A 751 42.91 15.58 -9.28
CA ALA A 751 43.87 16.54 -9.82
C ALA A 751 44.94 15.78 -10.61
N GLN A 752 45.49 16.41 -11.65
CA GLN A 752 46.55 15.81 -12.44
C GLN A 752 47.72 16.77 -12.65
N THR A 753 48.92 16.21 -12.77
CA THR A 753 50.13 16.82 -13.26
C THR A 753 50.79 15.93 -14.30
N HIS A 754 51.56 16.47 -15.25
CA HIS A 754 52.13 15.63 -16.29
C HIS A 754 53.53 16.15 -16.76
N THR A 755 54.33 15.21 -17.29
CA THR A 755 55.61 15.49 -17.93
C THR A 755 55.47 15.59 -19.44
N CYS A 756 54.27 15.48 -19.99
CA CYS A 756 53.97 15.53 -21.39
C CYS A 756 54.20 16.96 -21.93
N GLY A 757 55.01 17.11 -22.96
CA GLY A 757 55.08 18.33 -23.74
C GLY A 757 53.86 18.47 -24.68
N THR A 758 54.00 19.32 -25.69
CA THR A 758 53.00 19.48 -26.75
C THR A 758 53.03 18.38 -27.81
N SER A 759 54.05 17.48 -27.75
CA SER A 759 54.19 16.39 -28.70
C SER A 759 55.08 15.27 -28.19
N LEU A 760 54.87 14.05 -28.68
CA LEU A 760 55.76 12.88 -28.50
C LEU A 760 56.20 12.35 -29.84
N VAL A 761 57.52 12.24 -30.05
CA VAL A 761 58.08 11.56 -31.25
C VAL A 761 57.77 10.07 -31.19
N ALA A 762 57.93 9.37 -32.32
CA ALA A 762 57.74 7.93 -32.41
C ALA A 762 58.53 7.18 -31.33
N GLY A 763 57.86 6.27 -30.59
CA GLY A 763 58.38 5.49 -29.48
C GLY A 763 58.53 6.23 -28.12
N ALA A 764 58.35 7.54 -28.09
CA ALA A 764 58.48 8.31 -26.85
C ALA A 764 57.28 8.15 -25.93
N SER A 765 57.51 8.34 -24.61
CA SER A 765 56.47 8.28 -23.56
C SER A 765 56.56 9.48 -22.65
N CYS A 766 55.47 9.82 -22.03
CA CYS A 766 55.35 10.76 -20.91
C CYS A 766 54.44 10.22 -19.81
N SER A 767 54.52 10.81 -18.65
CA SER A 767 53.81 10.40 -17.46
C SER A 767 52.76 11.44 -17.05
N ILE A 768 51.55 10.98 -16.66
CA ILE A 768 50.47 11.78 -16.13
C ILE A 768 50.15 11.23 -14.74
N SER A 769 50.42 12.01 -13.71
CA SER A 769 50.17 11.65 -12.31
C SER A 769 48.85 12.20 -11.89
N VAL A 770 48.02 11.36 -11.32
CA VAL A 770 46.68 11.72 -10.83
C VAL A 770 46.60 11.48 -9.33
N THR A 771 45.95 12.41 -8.60
CA THR A 771 45.62 12.31 -7.18
C THR A 771 44.12 12.41 -6.99
N PHE A 772 43.61 11.87 -5.88
CA PHE A 772 42.19 11.88 -5.54
C PHE A 772 42.01 12.54 -4.16
N LYS A 773 41.17 13.57 -4.09
CA LYS A 773 40.77 14.27 -2.87
C LYS A 773 39.25 14.37 -2.82
N PRO A 774 38.55 13.41 -2.17
CA PRO A 774 37.09 13.44 -2.08
C PRO A 774 36.59 14.60 -1.22
N THR A 775 35.56 15.29 -1.70
CA THR A 775 34.90 16.39 -0.97
C THR A 775 33.59 15.94 -0.28
N ALA A 776 33.17 14.70 -0.49
CA ALA A 776 31.99 14.12 0.15
C ALA A 776 32.06 12.58 0.17
N LEU A 777 31.20 11.97 1.01
CA LEU A 777 31.11 10.51 1.16
C LEU A 777 30.62 9.81 -0.10
N GLY A 778 31.02 8.53 -0.28
CA GLY A 778 30.59 7.65 -1.35
C GLY A 778 31.51 7.67 -2.57
N THR A 779 31.13 6.87 -3.57
CA THR A 779 31.92 6.68 -4.77
C THR A 779 31.99 7.93 -5.61
N ARG A 780 33.21 8.28 -6.06
CA ARG A 780 33.51 9.41 -6.95
C ARG A 780 34.12 8.86 -8.22
N THR A 781 33.64 9.32 -9.36
CA THR A 781 34.14 8.91 -10.67
C THR A 781 34.40 10.12 -11.57
N ALA A 782 35.43 10.02 -12.38
CA ALA A 782 35.76 11.02 -13.39
C ALA A 782 36.47 10.34 -14.56
N THR A 783 36.85 11.12 -15.57
CA THR A 783 37.61 10.66 -16.73
C THR A 783 38.76 11.62 -16.99
N LEU A 784 39.96 11.09 -17.02
CA LEU A 784 41.14 11.80 -17.56
C LEU A 784 41.09 11.70 -19.09
N ASN A 785 41.09 12.86 -19.76
CA ASN A 785 41.03 12.94 -21.22
C ASN A 785 42.34 13.55 -21.72
N ILE A 786 42.91 12.91 -22.76
CA ILE A 786 44.06 13.43 -23.47
C ILE A 786 43.62 13.71 -24.91
N SER A 787 43.53 14.96 -25.29
CA SER A 787 43.22 15.44 -26.63
C SER A 787 44.50 15.44 -27.48
N ASP A 788 44.49 14.69 -28.59
CA ASP A 788 45.63 14.48 -29.43
C ASP A 788 45.26 14.29 -30.94
N ASN A 789 46.21 14.14 -31.82
CA ASN A 789 46.02 13.86 -33.23
C ASN A 789 46.20 12.36 -33.58
N GLY A 790 46.31 11.48 -32.57
CA GLY A 790 46.65 10.06 -32.75
C GLY A 790 45.53 9.16 -33.23
N GLY A 791 44.32 9.72 -33.43
CA GLY A 791 43.12 8.98 -33.81
C GLY A 791 42.31 8.52 -32.57
N GLY A 792 41.00 8.70 -32.63
CA GLY A 792 40.10 8.38 -31.53
C GLY A 792 40.19 9.34 -30.31
N SER A 793 40.77 10.50 -30.55
CA SER A 793 40.90 11.56 -29.56
C SER A 793 39.50 12.10 -29.08
N PRO A 794 39.31 12.41 -27.78
CA PRO A 794 40.31 12.26 -26.72
C PRO A 794 40.47 10.83 -26.24
N GLN A 795 41.72 10.45 -25.95
CA GLN A 795 42.06 9.20 -25.29
C GLN A 795 41.57 9.30 -23.84
N ARG A 796 41.08 8.20 -23.23
CA ARG A 796 40.40 8.24 -21.94
C ARG A 796 40.96 7.25 -20.93
N VAL A 797 41.07 7.69 -19.66
CA VAL A 797 41.37 6.84 -18.50
C VAL A 797 40.28 7.02 -17.48
N SER A 798 39.66 5.94 -17.04
CA SER A 798 38.64 5.98 -16.02
C SER A 798 39.24 6.19 -14.63
N LEU A 799 38.72 7.14 -13.88
CA LEU A 799 39.13 7.45 -12.50
C LEU A 799 38.04 7.08 -11.53
N SER A 800 38.40 6.39 -10.44
CA SER A 800 37.45 6.03 -9.36
C SER A 800 38.10 6.09 -8.00
N GLY A 801 37.34 6.45 -6.98
CA GLY A 801 37.73 6.41 -5.58
C GLY A 801 36.50 6.58 -4.68
N THR A 802 36.61 6.22 -3.42
CA THR A 802 35.50 6.32 -2.45
C THR A 802 35.90 7.28 -1.34
N GLY A 803 35.11 8.35 -1.15
CA GLY A 803 35.23 9.22 0.01
C GLY A 803 34.66 8.55 1.25
N VAL A 804 35.43 8.45 2.30
CA VAL A 804 35.03 7.90 3.58
C VAL A 804 35.18 8.91 4.70
N ALA A 805 34.37 8.77 5.75
CA ALA A 805 34.53 9.59 6.94
C ALA A 805 35.85 9.29 7.63
N GLY A 806 36.56 10.30 8.07
CA GLY A 806 37.72 10.15 8.94
C GLY A 806 37.26 9.50 10.27
N ARG A 807 38.10 8.66 10.86
CA ARG A 807 37.88 8.22 12.23
C ARG A 807 37.91 9.45 13.11
N CYS A 808 36.85 9.79 13.78
CA CYS A 808 36.77 10.82 14.79
C CYS A 808 36.69 10.18 16.18
N SER A 809 37.12 10.91 17.21
CA SER A 809 37.07 10.47 18.61
C SER A 809 35.69 10.77 19.21
N PRO A 810 34.96 9.76 19.74
CA PRO A 810 33.66 9.97 20.39
C PRO A 810 33.80 10.78 21.69
N ARG A 811 32.67 11.22 22.26
CA ARG A 811 32.61 11.96 23.53
C ARG A 811 33.33 11.19 24.65
N GLY A 812 34.09 11.93 25.47
CA GLY A 812 34.85 11.38 26.61
C GLY A 812 36.16 10.71 26.23
N THR A 813 36.55 10.64 24.93
CA THR A 813 37.87 10.14 24.53
C THR A 813 38.92 11.25 24.56
N GLN A 814 40.16 10.90 24.91
CA GLN A 814 41.27 11.83 24.94
C GLN A 814 41.58 12.34 23.52
N CYS A 815 41.76 13.67 23.40
CA CYS A 815 42.13 14.34 22.16
C CYS A 815 43.50 15.03 22.32
N ALA A 816 44.34 14.87 21.30
CA ALA A 816 45.64 15.56 21.18
C ALA A 816 46.05 15.49 19.69
N PRO A 817 47.08 16.21 19.23
CA PRO A 817 47.48 16.14 17.81
C PRO A 817 47.79 14.75 17.26
N GLN A 818 48.10 13.75 18.11
CA GLN A 818 48.38 12.37 17.74
C GLN A 818 47.11 11.49 17.70
N PHE A 819 45.96 11.97 18.15
CA PHE A 819 44.69 11.26 18.13
C PHE A 819 43.75 11.82 17.04
N PRO A 820 42.76 11.01 16.56
CA PRO A 820 41.75 11.53 15.64
C PRO A 820 41.00 12.74 16.21
N PRO A 821 40.58 13.72 15.39
CA PRO A 821 39.80 14.86 15.86
C PRO A 821 38.48 14.43 16.51
N CYS A 822 37.90 15.23 17.33
CA CYS A 822 36.60 14.98 17.92
C CYS A 822 35.51 14.86 16.85
N CYS A 823 34.46 14.01 17.08
CA CYS A 823 33.34 13.89 16.19
C CYS A 823 32.60 15.23 16.02
N PRO A 824 31.89 15.45 14.89
CA PRO A 824 31.12 16.69 14.68
C PRO A 824 30.19 17.00 15.85
N GLY A 825 30.19 18.24 16.30
CA GLY A 825 29.45 18.70 17.48
C GLY A 825 30.20 18.60 18.80
N LEU A 826 31.38 17.95 18.83
CA LEU A 826 32.29 17.90 20.02
C LEU A 826 33.50 18.74 19.79
N LYS A 827 34.03 19.35 20.90
CA LYS A 827 35.27 20.13 20.91
C LYS A 827 36.28 19.45 21.81
N CYS A 828 37.57 19.67 21.52
CA CYS A 828 38.65 19.23 22.38
C CYS A 828 38.77 20.18 23.58
N THR A 829 38.27 19.75 24.73
CA THR A 829 38.20 20.57 25.97
C THR A 829 39.21 20.07 26.99
N PHE A 830 39.92 20.96 27.59
CA PHE A 830 40.90 20.62 28.62
C PHE A 830 40.25 20.50 29.99
N LEU A 831 40.37 19.31 30.59
CA LEU A 831 39.99 19.01 31.98
C LEU A 831 41.25 18.65 32.76
N GLY A 832 41.89 19.64 33.42
CA GLY A 832 43.18 19.51 34.04
C GLY A 832 44.29 19.34 33.00
N ASN A 833 45.19 18.38 33.20
CA ASN A 833 46.35 18.14 32.31
C ASN A 833 46.03 17.20 31.12
N ARG A 834 44.76 16.89 30.88
CA ARG A 834 44.33 16.02 29.77
C ARG A 834 43.20 16.70 28.98
N ALA A 835 43.19 16.51 27.67
CA ALA A 835 42.14 17.03 26.80
C ALA A 835 41.20 15.88 26.36
N PHE A 836 39.91 16.15 26.36
CA PHE A 836 38.85 15.18 25.98
C PHE A 836 37.86 15.79 25.00
N CYS A 837 37.24 14.96 24.18
CA CYS A 837 36.15 15.35 23.28
C CYS A 837 34.86 15.59 24.06
N GLU A 838 34.43 16.84 24.24
CA GLU A 838 33.20 17.24 24.94
C GLU A 838 32.32 18.14 24.04
N PRO A 839 31.00 18.28 24.33
CA PRO A 839 30.06 19.09 23.55
C PRO A 839 30.40 20.54 23.34
#